data_07cac98f459def0afcec82ec2eabde53
#
_entry.id   07cac98f459def0afcec82ec2eabde53
#
_cell.length_a   1.000
_cell.length_b   1.000
_cell.length_c   1.000
_cell.angle_alpha   90.00
_cell.angle_beta   90.00
_cell.angle_gamma   90.00
#
_symmetry.space_group_name_H-M   'P 1'
#
loop_
_entity.id
_entity.type
_entity.pdbx_description
1 polymer ?
#
loop_
_entity_poly.entity_id
_entity_poly.type
_entity_poly.pdbx_seq_one_letter_code
_entity_poly.pdbx_strand_id
1 'polypeptide(L)'
;MKDNKSASLFQKEQVIDSIKQSFVKLNPRVMIKNPIMFTVEVCTAIMFLVMLYSIVNDSQGSFIYNLWVFVILFITLLFANFAEAIAEARGKAQADSLRKTREETPAKLIVNGTLKTVSSSRLKKGDIFVCEAGDVIPAVGEIIEGLASIDESAITGESAPVIREAGGDKSSVTGGTKVLSDQIKVMVSTQPGESFLDKMIALVEGASRQKTPNEIALTILLAAFTLVFVIVCITLKPFADYTGTVITIASFLSLFVCLIPTTIGGLLSAIGIAGMDRALRANVITKSGKAVETAGDIDTLLLDKTGTITIGNRKATRFYPAQGVDEHAFIEACLLSSVSDDTPEGKSIIELGRESGLRMRNLNTDGAHMIKFTAETKCSGINLKDGTEIRKGAFDAIRKIALSAGNPFPKETEDIIQTITSNGGTPLVVSVNKKIAGVIELQDIIKPGIQERFERLRKMGVKTVMVTGDNPLTAKYIAEKAGVDDFIAEAKPEDKMEYIKKEQAAGKLVAMMGDGTNDAPALAQANVGVAMNSGTQAAKEAGNMVDLDNDPTKLIEIVEIGKQLLMTRGTLTTFSIANDVAKYFAIVPALFMLSIPELAALNIMGLHSPESAILSAVIFNAVIIPILIPLALKGVQYKPIGASALLRRNLLIYGIGGVIAPFVGIKLIDLVVGLFF
;
A
#
# COMPACT_ATOMS: atom_id res chain seq x y z
N MET A 1 16.11 14.05 11.27
CA MET A 1 14.77 14.20 11.83
C MET A 1 14.29 15.62 11.55
N LYS A 2 13.58 15.86 10.45
CA LYS A 2 12.85 17.10 10.21
C LYS A 2 11.40 16.84 10.60
N ASP A 3 10.87 17.69 11.48
CA ASP A 3 9.49 17.67 11.91
C ASP A 3 8.54 17.55 10.71
N ASN A 4 8.00 16.35 10.51
CA ASN A 4 6.80 16.18 9.73
C ASN A 4 5.67 16.88 10.50
N LYS A 5 5.42 18.16 10.20
CA LYS A 5 4.18 18.82 10.59
C LYS A 5 3.07 17.90 10.18
N SER A 6 2.40 17.28 11.13
CA SER A 6 1.21 16.46 10.91
C SER A 6 0.26 17.30 10.06
N ALA A 7 0.11 16.91 8.79
CA ALA A 7 -0.80 17.59 7.88
C ALA A 7 -2.17 17.59 8.57
N SER A 8 -2.73 18.78 8.80
CA SER A 8 -4.04 18.94 9.42
C SER A 8 -5.03 18.00 8.74
N LEU A 9 -5.82 17.25 9.53
CA LEU A 9 -6.87 16.36 9.01
C LEU A 9 -7.84 17.08 8.09
N PHE A 10 -7.99 18.39 8.27
CA PHE A 10 -8.89 19.28 7.54
C PHE A 10 -8.11 20.48 7.01
N GLN A 11 -7.78 20.48 5.72
CA GLN A 11 -7.26 21.66 5.04
C GLN A 11 -8.44 22.52 4.54
N LYS A 12 -8.34 23.82 4.68
CA LYS A 12 -9.45 24.75 4.38
C LYS A 12 -10.02 24.58 2.97
N GLU A 13 -9.16 24.44 1.97
CA GLU A 13 -9.58 24.26 0.57
C GLU A 13 -10.34 22.94 0.36
N GLN A 14 -9.83 21.83 0.94
CA GLN A 14 -10.47 20.52 0.89
C GLN A 14 -11.83 20.53 1.56
N VAL A 15 -11.98 21.23 2.70
CA VAL A 15 -13.25 21.36 3.40
C VAL A 15 -14.27 22.12 2.54
N ILE A 16 -13.88 23.24 1.94
CA ILE A 16 -14.79 24.05 1.09
C ILE A 16 -15.24 23.25 -0.13
N ASP A 17 -14.33 22.54 -0.81
CA ASP A 17 -14.68 21.69 -1.95
C ASP A 17 -15.60 20.54 -1.52
N SER A 18 -15.31 19.90 -0.39
CA SER A 18 -16.12 18.80 0.14
C SER A 18 -17.54 19.25 0.52
N ILE A 19 -17.70 20.47 1.03
CA ILE A 19 -19.03 21.05 1.27
C ILE A 19 -19.80 21.20 -0.05
N LYS A 20 -19.17 21.72 -1.10
CA LYS A 20 -19.82 21.82 -2.43
C LYS A 20 -20.18 20.43 -2.98
N GLN A 21 -19.27 19.47 -2.89
CA GLN A 21 -19.49 18.11 -3.35
C GLN A 21 -20.60 17.39 -2.57
N SER A 22 -20.80 17.71 -1.29
CA SER A 22 -21.89 17.12 -0.49
C SER A 22 -23.28 17.46 -1.05
N PHE A 23 -23.46 18.63 -1.65
CA PHE A 23 -24.69 19.00 -2.36
C PHE A 23 -24.81 18.30 -3.73
N VAL A 24 -23.72 18.19 -4.49
CA VAL A 24 -23.71 17.49 -5.78
C VAL A 24 -24.08 16.01 -5.63
N LYS A 25 -23.61 15.39 -4.52
CA LYS A 25 -23.90 13.99 -4.20
C LYS A 25 -25.35 13.71 -3.77
N LEU A 26 -26.19 14.74 -3.57
CA LEU A 26 -27.64 14.57 -3.36
C LEU A 26 -28.36 14.10 -4.63
N ASN A 27 -27.68 13.85 -5.73
CA ASN A 27 -28.28 13.29 -6.92
C ASN A 27 -28.74 11.84 -6.65
N PRO A 28 -30.04 11.48 -6.81
CA PRO A 28 -30.57 10.16 -6.51
C PRO A 28 -29.86 9.01 -7.27
N ARG A 29 -29.34 9.29 -8.47
CA ARG A 29 -28.54 8.31 -9.25
C ARG A 29 -27.20 7.96 -8.58
N VAL A 30 -26.68 8.86 -7.76
CA VAL A 30 -25.46 8.64 -6.97
C VAL A 30 -25.83 7.95 -5.66
N MET A 31 -26.87 8.45 -4.99
CA MET A 31 -27.31 7.97 -3.67
C MET A 31 -27.81 6.53 -3.69
N ILE A 32 -28.42 6.05 -4.78
CA ILE A 32 -28.91 4.66 -4.92
C ILE A 32 -27.81 3.60 -4.75
N LYS A 33 -26.54 3.98 -4.93
CA LYS A 33 -25.39 3.10 -4.69
C LYS A 33 -25.21 2.78 -3.20
N ASN A 34 -25.78 3.61 -2.32
CA ASN A 34 -25.82 3.41 -0.87
C ASN A 34 -27.30 3.32 -0.42
N PRO A 35 -27.85 2.11 -0.31
CA PRO A 35 -29.29 1.92 -0.09
C PRO A 35 -29.80 2.56 1.20
N ILE A 36 -28.96 2.63 2.25
CA ILE A 36 -29.34 3.27 3.52
C ILE A 36 -29.51 4.77 3.34
N MET A 37 -28.49 5.44 2.78
CA MET A 37 -28.55 6.90 2.59
C MET A 37 -29.59 7.29 1.56
N PHE A 38 -29.83 6.46 0.52
CA PHE A 38 -30.93 6.64 -0.41
C PHE A 38 -32.30 6.58 0.30
N THR A 39 -32.47 5.66 1.24
CA THR A 39 -33.70 5.59 2.07
C THR A 39 -33.89 6.87 2.87
N VAL A 40 -32.83 7.40 3.50
CA VAL A 40 -32.89 8.70 4.21
C VAL A 40 -33.25 9.85 3.26
N GLU A 41 -32.72 9.85 2.03
CA GLU A 41 -33.05 10.83 1.01
C GLU A 41 -34.54 10.80 0.65
N VAL A 42 -35.09 9.61 0.44
CA VAL A 42 -36.53 9.42 0.18
C VAL A 42 -37.37 9.93 1.37
N CYS A 43 -36.99 9.55 2.60
CA CYS A 43 -37.65 10.05 3.81
C CYS A 43 -37.59 11.59 3.91
N THR A 44 -36.45 12.18 3.58
CA THR A 44 -36.28 13.66 3.58
C THR A 44 -37.18 14.33 2.54
N ALA A 45 -37.28 13.73 1.34
CA ALA A 45 -38.18 14.23 0.30
C ALA A 45 -39.66 14.14 0.72
N ILE A 46 -40.08 13.03 1.34
CA ILE A 46 -41.44 12.89 1.90
C ILE A 46 -41.68 13.94 3.00
N MET A 47 -40.68 14.11 3.88
CA MET A 47 -40.78 15.10 4.97
C MET A 47 -40.90 16.52 4.47
N PHE A 48 -40.22 16.86 3.35
CA PHE A 48 -40.43 18.15 2.67
C PHE A 48 -41.88 18.37 2.23
N LEU A 49 -42.51 17.32 1.66
CA LEU A 49 -43.91 17.38 1.25
C LEU A 49 -44.86 17.51 2.47
N VAL A 50 -44.57 16.79 3.56
CA VAL A 50 -45.34 16.89 4.82
C VAL A 50 -45.19 18.26 5.44
N MET A 51 -44.02 18.87 5.42
CA MET A 51 -43.78 20.22 5.88
C MET A 51 -44.60 21.23 5.07
N LEU A 52 -44.64 21.11 3.74
CA LEU A 52 -45.46 22.00 2.88
C LEU A 52 -46.95 21.79 3.16
N TYR A 53 -47.40 20.56 3.35
CA TYR A 53 -48.79 20.25 3.68
C TYR A 53 -49.22 20.87 5.02
N SER A 54 -48.31 20.88 6.02
CA SER A 54 -48.59 21.47 7.34
C SER A 54 -48.71 23.02 7.36
N ILE A 55 -48.43 23.71 6.25
CA ILE A 55 -48.72 25.12 6.12
C ILE A 55 -50.25 25.37 6.05
N VAL A 56 -50.98 24.42 5.47
CA VAL A 56 -52.44 24.55 5.21
C VAL A 56 -53.27 23.73 6.18
N ASN A 57 -52.68 22.66 6.77
CA ASN A 57 -53.41 21.71 7.58
C ASN A 57 -52.53 21.14 8.73
N ASP A 58 -52.92 21.42 9.97
CA ASP A 58 -52.20 21.02 11.18
C ASP A 58 -52.40 19.55 11.56
N SER A 59 -53.15 18.77 10.77
CA SER A 59 -53.44 17.34 11.10
C SER A 59 -52.20 16.44 11.20
N GLN A 60 -51.07 16.90 10.69
CA GLN A 60 -49.78 16.17 10.72
C GLN A 60 -48.75 16.83 11.64
N GLY A 61 -49.19 17.59 12.65
CA GLY A 61 -48.36 18.33 13.58
C GLY A 61 -48.01 19.75 13.12
N SER A 62 -47.38 20.53 14.00
CA SER A 62 -47.08 21.92 13.70
C SER A 62 -46.06 22.10 12.59
N PHE A 63 -46.21 23.14 11.77
CA PHE A 63 -45.25 23.48 10.72
C PHE A 63 -43.83 23.63 11.25
N ILE A 64 -43.66 24.25 12.42
CA ILE A 64 -42.31 24.45 13.02
C ILE A 64 -41.65 23.13 13.34
N TYR A 65 -42.37 22.17 13.91
CA TYR A 65 -41.83 20.83 14.22
C TYR A 65 -41.42 20.10 12.92
N ASN A 66 -42.29 20.07 11.92
CA ASN A 66 -42.05 19.45 10.63
C ASN A 66 -40.86 20.07 9.89
N LEU A 67 -40.73 21.41 9.98
CA LEU A 67 -39.57 22.13 9.45
C LEU A 67 -38.25 21.69 10.10
N TRP A 68 -38.22 21.61 11.43
CA TRP A 68 -37.02 21.17 12.14
C TRP A 68 -36.64 19.72 11.78
N VAL A 69 -37.62 18.82 11.74
CA VAL A 69 -37.36 17.42 11.32
C VAL A 69 -36.79 17.38 9.90
N PHE A 70 -37.40 18.11 8.94
CA PHE A 70 -36.89 18.20 7.57
C PHE A 70 -35.44 18.72 7.53
N VAL A 71 -35.17 19.85 8.19
CA VAL A 71 -33.84 20.47 8.21
C VAL A 71 -32.78 19.52 8.78
N ILE A 72 -33.10 18.80 9.86
CA ILE A 72 -32.14 17.90 10.50
C ILE A 72 -31.89 16.68 9.61
N LEU A 73 -32.90 16.08 8.98
CA LEU A 73 -32.73 14.99 8.03
C LEU A 73 -31.89 15.42 6.82
N PHE A 74 -32.13 16.62 6.30
CA PHE A 74 -31.35 17.20 5.22
C PHE A 74 -29.89 17.42 5.62
N ILE A 75 -29.63 17.95 6.81
CA ILE A 75 -28.26 18.09 7.36
C ILE A 75 -27.59 16.72 7.55
N THR A 76 -28.33 15.70 7.97
CA THR A 76 -27.82 14.32 8.12
C THR A 76 -27.31 13.79 6.78
N LEU A 77 -28.06 14.00 5.69
CA LEU A 77 -27.60 13.64 4.34
C LEU A 77 -26.34 14.40 3.94
N LEU A 78 -26.32 15.72 4.20
CA LEU A 78 -25.13 16.53 3.90
C LEU A 78 -23.90 16.07 4.67
N PHE A 79 -24.03 15.72 5.94
CA PHE A 79 -22.92 15.23 6.74
C PHE A 79 -22.40 13.86 6.26
N ALA A 80 -23.28 12.95 5.88
CA ALA A 80 -22.88 11.67 5.30
C ALA A 80 -22.15 11.86 3.96
N ASN A 81 -22.68 12.69 3.07
CA ASN A 81 -22.04 13.02 1.80
C ASN A 81 -20.71 13.77 2.00
N PHE A 82 -20.64 14.66 3.00
CA PHE A 82 -19.41 15.36 3.36
C PHE A 82 -18.32 14.38 3.83
N ALA A 83 -18.67 13.36 4.63
CA ALA A 83 -17.73 12.35 5.08
C ALA A 83 -17.07 11.60 3.90
N GLU A 84 -17.82 11.27 2.88
CA GLU A 84 -17.32 10.66 1.66
C GLU A 84 -16.50 11.66 0.83
N ALA A 85 -17.02 12.87 0.63
CA ALA A 85 -16.37 13.92 -0.17
C ALA A 85 -15.01 14.35 0.41
N ILE A 86 -14.88 14.49 1.74
CA ILE A 86 -13.61 14.87 2.37
C ILE A 86 -12.56 13.74 2.25
N ALA A 87 -13.00 12.48 2.29
CA ALA A 87 -12.12 11.36 2.05
C ALA A 87 -11.60 11.35 0.60
N GLU A 88 -12.50 11.58 -0.37
CA GLU A 88 -12.15 11.70 -1.80
C GLU A 88 -11.21 12.90 -2.07
N ALA A 89 -11.50 14.08 -1.49
CA ALA A 89 -10.68 15.27 -1.65
C ALA A 89 -9.24 15.07 -1.14
N ARG A 90 -9.07 14.32 -0.05
CA ARG A 90 -7.74 13.95 0.46
C ARG A 90 -6.99 13.03 -0.48
N GLY A 91 -7.65 11.99 -0.99
CA GLY A 91 -7.07 11.10 -1.98
C GLY A 91 -6.67 11.86 -3.26
N LYS A 92 -7.55 12.75 -3.75
CA LYS A 92 -7.29 13.58 -4.94
C LYS A 92 -6.10 14.53 -4.75
N ALA A 93 -5.99 15.20 -3.60
CA ALA A 93 -4.86 16.08 -3.31
C ALA A 93 -3.50 15.33 -3.32
N GLN A 94 -3.49 14.07 -2.90
CA GLN A 94 -2.29 13.24 -2.98
C GLN A 94 -2.00 12.84 -4.44
N ALA A 95 -3.02 12.50 -5.23
CA ALA A 95 -2.89 12.23 -6.66
C ALA A 95 -2.37 13.45 -7.44
N ASP A 96 -2.86 14.65 -7.13
CA ASP A 96 -2.39 15.90 -7.72
C ASP A 96 -0.93 16.21 -7.36
N SER A 97 -0.47 15.84 -6.16
CA SER A 97 0.94 15.93 -5.79
C SER A 97 1.81 15.03 -6.66
N LEU A 98 1.37 13.80 -6.94
CA LEU A 98 2.04 12.89 -7.87
C LEU A 98 1.98 13.39 -9.32
N ARG A 99 0.88 14.04 -9.71
CA ARG A 99 0.73 14.61 -11.07
C ARG A 99 1.64 15.82 -11.31
N LYS A 100 1.87 16.66 -10.29
CA LYS A 100 2.77 17.83 -10.37
C LYS A 100 4.23 17.43 -10.62
N THR A 101 4.66 16.23 -10.29
CA THR A 101 5.97 15.70 -10.66
C THR A 101 6.10 15.39 -12.15
N ARG A 102 4.98 15.42 -12.89
CA ARG A 102 4.89 15.17 -14.34
C ARG A 102 4.73 16.47 -15.14
N GLU A 103 5.60 17.46 -14.95
CA GLU A 103 5.63 18.62 -15.84
C GLU A 103 6.02 18.20 -17.26
N GLU A 104 5.57 18.96 -18.29
CA GLU A 104 5.98 18.73 -19.68
C GLU A 104 7.49 18.86 -19.81
N THR A 105 8.17 17.73 -19.86
CA THR A 105 9.62 17.64 -19.89
C THR A 105 10.06 17.50 -21.34
N PRO A 106 11.10 18.22 -21.79
CA PRO A 106 11.66 17.99 -23.12
C PRO A 106 12.29 16.60 -23.21
N ALA A 107 11.97 15.86 -24.26
CA ALA A 107 12.46 14.53 -24.54
C ALA A 107 13.40 14.54 -25.75
N LYS A 108 14.60 13.97 -25.64
CA LYS A 108 15.55 13.78 -26.73
C LYS A 108 15.22 12.48 -27.48
N LEU A 109 14.22 12.53 -28.39
CA LEU A 109 13.73 11.38 -29.17
C LEU A 109 14.71 11.01 -30.27
N ILE A 110 15.00 9.71 -30.43
CA ILE A 110 15.78 9.19 -31.57
C ILE A 110 14.85 8.94 -32.77
N VAL A 111 15.01 9.69 -33.83
CA VAL A 111 14.27 9.50 -35.10
C VAL A 111 15.29 9.31 -36.22
N ASN A 112 15.28 8.16 -36.88
CA ASN A 112 16.19 7.80 -37.94
C ASN A 112 17.69 8.04 -37.59
N GLY A 113 18.10 7.74 -36.37
CA GLY A 113 19.46 7.90 -35.86
C GLY A 113 19.87 9.34 -35.49
N THR A 114 18.96 10.31 -35.58
CA THR A 114 19.17 11.70 -35.14
C THR A 114 18.34 12.04 -33.90
N LEU A 115 18.93 12.86 -33.03
CA LEU A 115 18.23 13.34 -31.83
C LEU A 115 17.32 14.52 -32.17
N LYS A 116 16.06 14.42 -31.83
CA LYS A 116 15.06 15.48 -31.98
C LYS A 116 14.42 15.77 -30.64
N THR A 117 14.46 17.02 -30.19
CA THR A 117 13.76 17.42 -28.97
C THR A 117 12.26 17.58 -29.23
N VAL A 118 11.45 16.85 -28.44
CA VAL A 118 9.98 16.86 -28.47
C VAL A 118 9.45 17.04 -27.07
N SER A 119 8.17 17.45 -26.91
CA SER A 119 7.52 17.41 -25.59
C SER A 119 7.24 15.96 -25.18
N SER A 120 7.34 15.66 -23.88
CA SER A 120 7.00 14.34 -23.30
C SER A 120 5.61 13.87 -23.66
N SER A 121 4.66 14.79 -23.84
CA SER A 121 3.28 14.51 -24.25
C SER A 121 3.13 13.92 -25.65
N ARG A 122 4.17 14.02 -26.50
CA ARG A 122 4.18 13.49 -27.89
C ARG A 122 4.84 12.12 -28.00
N LEU A 123 5.46 11.62 -26.94
CA LEU A 123 6.08 10.30 -26.93
C LEU A 123 5.02 9.20 -27.02
N LYS A 124 5.29 8.18 -27.83
CA LYS A 124 4.41 7.02 -28.02
C LYS A 124 5.12 5.76 -27.55
N LYS A 125 4.34 4.75 -27.19
CA LYS A 125 4.87 3.41 -26.86
C LYS A 125 5.76 2.91 -28.01
N GLY A 126 6.98 2.47 -27.64
CA GLY A 126 8.00 2.01 -28.59
C GLY A 126 8.98 3.11 -29.07
N ASP A 127 8.71 4.37 -28.81
CA ASP A 127 9.66 5.44 -29.07
C ASP A 127 10.90 5.29 -28.16
N ILE A 128 12.09 5.66 -28.70
CA ILE A 128 13.34 5.59 -27.95
C ILE A 128 13.85 7.01 -27.72
N PHE A 129 14.08 7.35 -26.45
CA PHE A 129 14.67 8.63 -26.06
C PHE A 129 15.98 8.44 -25.29
N VAL A 130 16.79 9.49 -25.25
CA VAL A 130 18.08 9.53 -24.54
C VAL A 130 17.95 10.47 -23.36
N CYS A 131 18.46 10.06 -22.20
CA CYS A 131 18.67 10.91 -21.03
C CYS A 131 20.13 10.87 -20.62
N GLU A 132 20.66 12.02 -20.28
CA GLU A 132 22.02 12.24 -19.78
C GLU A 132 21.99 12.81 -18.36
N ALA A 133 23.13 12.80 -17.70
CA ALA A 133 23.25 13.39 -16.37
C ALA A 133 22.71 14.84 -16.33
N GLY A 134 21.76 15.08 -15.45
CA GLY A 134 21.05 16.37 -15.31
C GLY A 134 19.67 16.40 -15.97
N ASP A 135 19.36 15.50 -16.89
CA ASP A 135 18.05 15.41 -17.54
C ASP A 135 16.99 14.85 -16.60
N VAL A 136 15.75 15.31 -16.79
CA VAL A 136 14.56 14.72 -16.18
C VAL A 136 14.01 13.69 -17.17
N ILE A 137 13.70 12.49 -16.70
CA ILE A 137 13.13 11.41 -17.51
C ILE A 137 11.74 11.80 -17.96
N PRO A 138 11.48 11.86 -19.29
CA PRO A 138 10.23 12.44 -19.82
C PRO A 138 9.02 11.49 -19.77
N ALA A 139 9.25 10.16 -19.76
CA ALA A 139 8.19 9.17 -19.80
C ALA A 139 8.60 7.88 -19.07
N VAL A 140 7.59 7.06 -18.73
CA VAL A 140 7.82 5.71 -18.23
C VAL A 140 8.36 4.82 -19.34
N GLY A 141 9.43 4.08 -19.06
CA GLY A 141 10.05 3.21 -20.06
C GLY A 141 10.98 2.18 -19.44
N GLU A 142 11.60 1.41 -20.32
CA GLU A 142 12.64 0.44 -19.97
C GLU A 142 13.98 0.85 -20.59
N ILE A 143 15.03 0.80 -19.81
CA ILE A 143 16.39 1.04 -20.29
C ILE A 143 16.79 -0.10 -21.23
N ILE A 144 17.07 0.24 -22.47
CA ILE A 144 17.53 -0.71 -23.49
C ILE A 144 19.04 -0.68 -23.67
N GLU A 145 19.69 0.41 -23.25
CA GLU A 145 21.15 0.57 -23.34
C GLU A 145 21.64 1.56 -22.27
N GLY A 146 22.71 1.22 -21.59
CA GLY A 146 23.35 2.05 -20.57
C GLY A 146 23.00 1.68 -19.14
N LEU A 147 23.63 2.41 -18.21
CA LEU A 147 23.45 2.33 -16.76
C LEU A 147 23.52 3.76 -16.23
N ALA A 148 22.64 4.11 -15.29
CA ALA A 148 22.66 5.44 -14.68
C ALA A 148 22.24 5.40 -13.22
N SER A 149 22.74 6.38 -12.46
CA SER A 149 22.23 6.71 -11.14
C SER A 149 21.08 7.70 -11.30
N ILE A 150 19.92 7.39 -10.75
CA ILE A 150 18.69 8.17 -10.90
C ILE A 150 18.19 8.62 -9.52
N ASP A 151 17.89 9.91 -9.40
CA ASP A 151 17.21 10.49 -8.25
C ASP A 151 15.69 10.33 -8.44
N GLU A 152 15.11 9.47 -7.61
CA GLU A 152 13.68 9.20 -7.59
C GLU A 152 12.96 9.91 -6.43
N SER A 153 13.65 10.79 -5.72
CA SER A 153 13.15 11.48 -4.51
C SER A 153 11.83 12.23 -4.74
N ALA A 154 11.62 12.75 -5.96
CA ALA A 154 10.38 13.42 -6.35
C ALA A 154 9.15 12.49 -6.31
N ILE A 155 9.35 11.17 -6.43
CA ILE A 155 8.30 10.15 -6.44
C ILE A 155 8.29 9.36 -5.15
N THR A 156 9.46 8.90 -4.69
CA THR A 156 9.62 8.04 -3.53
C THR A 156 9.74 8.82 -2.21
N GLY A 157 10.15 10.10 -2.29
CA GLY A 157 10.52 10.89 -1.11
C GLY A 157 11.89 10.54 -0.52
N GLU A 158 12.58 9.52 -1.06
CA GLU A 158 13.89 9.08 -0.60
C GLU A 158 15.02 9.83 -1.32
N SER A 159 15.97 10.34 -0.55
CA SER A 159 17.09 11.15 -1.10
C SER A 159 18.24 10.30 -1.66
N ALA A 160 18.25 8.99 -1.48
CA ALA A 160 19.29 8.11 -1.96
C ALA A 160 19.08 7.76 -3.44
N PRO A 161 20.05 8.03 -4.33
CA PRO A 161 19.95 7.68 -5.73
C PRO A 161 19.90 6.17 -5.97
N VAL A 162 19.11 5.75 -6.95
CA VAL A 162 18.94 4.34 -7.34
C VAL A 162 19.71 4.07 -8.63
N ILE A 163 20.44 2.95 -8.71
CA ILE A 163 21.10 2.51 -9.94
C ILE A 163 20.10 1.76 -10.81
N ARG A 164 19.98 2.18 -12.08
CA ARG A 164 19.15 1.57 -13.12
C ARG A 164 20.01 1.16 -14.30
N GLU A 165 19.74 -0.04 -14.88
CA GLU A 165 20.58 -0.62 -15.93
C GLU A 165 19.76 -1.38 -16.98
N ALA A 166 20.30 -1.52 -18.19
CA ALA A 166 19.67 -2.27 -19.27
C ALA A 166 19.72 -3.78 -19.02
N GLY A 167 18.63 -4.51 -19.34
CA GLY A 167 18.59 -5.96 -19.41
C GLY A 167 18.49 -6.70 -18.07
N GLY A 168 18.28 -6.00 -16.94
CA GLY A 168 18.09 -6.57 -15.62
C GLY A 168 16.70 -6.30 -15.05
N ASP A 169 16.46 -6.79 -13.84
CA ASP A 169 15.23 -6.52 -13.08
C ASP A 169 15.09 -5.05 -12.65
N LYS A 170 16.14 -4.23 -12.87
CA LYS A 170 16.19 -2.80 -12.56
C LYS A 170 16.12 -1.92 -13.81
N SER A 171 15.58 -2.41 -14.92
CA SER A 171 15.53 -1.71 -16.19
C SER A 171 14.44 -0.62 -16.30
N SER A 172 13.42 -0.66 -15.43
CA SER A 172 12.30 0.28 -15.50
C SER A 172 12.67 1.65 -14.93
N VAL A 173 12.28 2.71 -15.66
CA VAL A 173 12.40 4.11 -15.23
C VAL A 173 11.04 4.81 -15.24
N THR A 174 10.90 5.79 -14.36
CA THR A 174 9.65 6.52 -14.17
C THR A 174 9.81 7.98 -14.61
N GLY A 175 8.85 8.49 -15.38
CA GLY A 175 8.84 9.91 -15.79
C GLY A 175 8.79 10.85 -14.59
N GLY A 176 9.52 11.97 -14.66
CA GLY A 176 9.64 12.94 -13.58
C GLY A 176 10.83 12.72 -12.63
N THR A 177 11.56 11.62 -12.74
CA THR A 177 12.79 11.34 -12.01
C THR A 177 14.00 11.96 -12.72
N LYS A 178 15.11 12.20 -12.01
CA LYS A 178 16.29 12.90 -12.56
C LYS A 178 17.49 11.98 -12.68
N VAL A 179 18.11 11.95 -13.86
CA VAL A 179 19.38 11.25 -14.09
C VAL A 179 20.53 12.02 -13.45
N LEU A 180 21.31 11.38 -12.59
CA LEU A 180 22.44 12.00 -11.87
C LEU A 180 23.79 11.69 -12.51
N SER A 181 23.96 10.52 -13.14
CA SER A 181 25.19 10.12 -13.79
C SER A 181 24.92 9.37 -15.09
N ASP A 182 25.90 9.38 -15.99
CA ASP A 182 25.95 8.61 -17.21
C ASP A 182 24.82 8.92 -18.22
N GLN A 183 24.67 8.07 -19.23
CA GLN A 183 23.69 8.21 -20.30
C GLN A 183 22.91 6.89 -20.44
N ILE A 184 21.61 7.00 -20.59
CA ILE A 184 20.72 5.85 -20.85
C ILE A 184 19.88 6.09 -22.10
N LYS A 185 19.61 4.99 -22.84
CA LYS A 185 18.58 4.95 -23.87
C LYS A 185 17.37 4.18 -23.32
N VAL A 186 16.23 4.81 -23.39
CA VAL A 186 14.99 4.30 -22.81
C VAL A 186 13.96 4.13 -23.91
N MET A 187 13.34 2.96 -23.95
CA MET A 187 12.20 2.68 -24.81
C MET A 187 10.90 2.94 -24.02
N VAL A 188 10.04 3.79 -24.54
CA VAL A 188 8.74 4.11 -23.92
C VAL A 188 7.87 2.86 -23.85
N SER A 189 7.44 2.50 -22.65
CA SER A 189 6.66 1.27 -22.40
C SER A 189 5.14 1.50 -22.40
N THR A 190 4.68 2.74 -22.22
CA THR A 190 3.26 3.08 -22.07
C THR A 190 2.83 4.23 -22.99
N GLN A 191 1.56 4.26 -23.41
CA GLN A 191 0.98 5.44 -24.06
C GLN A 191 0.81 6.59 -23.06
N PRO A 192 0.81 7.86 -23.50
CA PRO A 192 0.45 8.98 -22.65
C PRO A 192 -0.95 8.77 -22.04
N GLY A 193 -1.06 8.85 -20.71
CA GLY A 193 -2.31 8.58 -19.97
C GLY A 193 -2.56 7.12 -19.60
N GLU A 194 -1.74 6.18 -20.07
CA GLU A 194 -1.85 4.74 -19.77
C GLU A 194 -0.78 4.23 -18.81
N SER A 195 0.12 5.09 -18.33
CA SER A 195 1.11 4.67 -17.36
C SER A 195 0.42 4.12 -16.11
N PHE A 196 1.10 3.25 -15.37
CA PHE A 196 0.58 2.75 -14.10
C PHE A 196 0.18 3.92 -13.17
N LEU A 197 0.99 4.97 -13.14
CA LEU A 197 0.72 6.19 -12.36
C LEU A 197 -0.56 6.90 -12.84
N ASP A 198 -0.78 7.02 -14.16
CA ASP A 198 -1.99 7.62 -14.72
C ASP A 198 -3.25 6.83 -14.38
N LYS A 199 -3.17 5.50 -14.49
CA LYS A 199 -4.28 4.60 -14.11
C LYS A 199 -4.60 4.73 -12.62
N MET A 200 -3.56 4.89 -11.79
CA MET A 200 -3.74 5.06 -10.35
C MET A 200 -4.30 6.44 -9.99
N ILE A 201 -3.84 7.50 -10.64
CA ILE A 201 -4.42 8.83 -10.48
C ILE A 201 -5.91 8.79 -10.82
N ALA A 202 -6.28 8.15 -11.93
CA ALA A 202 -7.69 8.00 -12.34
C ALA A 202 -8.52 7.19 -11.33
N LEU A 203 -7.96 6.14 -10.73
CA LEU A 203 -8.62 5.35 -9.67
C LEU A 203 -8.84 6.15 -8.39
N VAL A 204 -7.86 6.97 -7.99
CA VAL A 204 -7.96 7.84 -6.81
C VAL A 204 -8.94 8.99 -7.05
N GLU A 205 -9.04 9.50 -8.29
CA GLU A 205 -9.99 10.55 -8.68
C GLU A 205 -11.46 10.07 -8.78
N GLY A 206 -11.73 8.80 -8.50
CA GLY A 206 -13.09 8.29 -8.35
C GLY A 206 -13.72 7.66 -9.58
N ALA A 207 -12.95 7.42 -10.65
CA ALA A 207 -13.50 6.92 -11.90
C ALA A 207 -14.06 5.47 -11.84
N SER A 208 -13.58 4.61 -10.92
CA SER A 208 -14.12 3.24 -10.78
C SER A 208 -13.71 2.52 -9.49
N ARG A 209 -14.14 3.05 -8.35
CA ARG A 209 -13.91 2.35 -7.08
C ARG A 209 -14.70 1.04 -7.01
N GLN A 210 -14.01 -0.08 -7.03
CA GLN A 210 -14.62 -1.38 -6.74
C GLN A 210 -14.81 -1.54 -5.23
N LYS A 211 -16.04 -1.91 -4.81
CA LYS A 211 -16.33 -2.26 -3.41
C LYS A 211 -15.56 -3.53 -3.03
N THR A 212 -15.07 -3.55 -1.80
CA THR A 212 -14.41 -4.74 -1.26
C THR A 212 -15.44 -5.84 -0.93
N PRO A 213 -15.07 -7.13 -0.85
CA PRO A 213 -15.98 -8.19 -0.44
C PRO A 213 -16.64 -7.92 0.91
N ASN A 214 -15.89 -7.39 1.89
CA ASN A 214 -16.43 -7.03 3.19
C ASN A 214 -17.37 -5.81 3.12
N GLU A 215 -17.11 -4.83 2.24
CA GLU A 215 -18.06 -3.75 1.97
C GLU A 215 -19.36 -4.25 1.37
N ILE A 216 -19.30 -5.23 0.46
CA ILE A 216 -20.46 -5.86 -0.13
C ILE A 216 -21.25 -6.62 0.94
N ALA A 217 -20.58 -7.48 1.72
CA ALA A 217 -21.20 -8.25 2.80
C ALA A 217 -21.86 -7.34 3.84
N LEU A 218 -21.16 -6.27 4.25
CA LEU A 218 -21.70 -5.30 5.18
C LEU A 218 -22.88 -4.51 4.58
N THR A 219 -22.81 -4.14 3.30
CA THR A 219 -23.94 -3.48 2.60
C THR A 219 -25.17 -4.38 2.58
N ILE A 220 -25.01 -5.70 2.33
CA ILE A 220 -26.11 -6.68 2.37
C ILE A 220 -26.70 -6.78 3.78
N LEU A 221 -25.84 -6.90 4.80
CA LEU A 221 -26.26 -6.95 6.21
C LEU A 221 -27.06 -5.70 6.60
N LEU A 222 -26.56 -4.52 6.24
CA LEU A 222 -27.21 -3.25 6.52
C LEU A 222 -28.53 -3.09 5.76
N ALA A 223 -28.62 -3.57 4.52
CA ALA A 223 -29.85 -3.61 3.75
C ALA A 223 -30.88 -4.55 4.41
N ALA A 224 -30.44 -5.72 4.90
CA ALA A 224 -31.29 -6.64 5.64
C ALA A 224 -31.83 -6.00 6.94
N PHE A 225 -31.01 -5.32 7.72
CA PHE A 225 -31.45 -4.57 8.89
C PHE A 225 -32.43 -3.46 8.50
N THR A 226 -32.18 -2.72 7.45
CA THR A 226 -33.11 -1.70 6.96
C THR A 226 -34.47 -2.30 6.64
N LEU A 227 -34.51 -3.47 5.96
CA LEU A 227 -35.76 -4.19 5.69
C LEU A 227 -36.49 -4.60 6.97
N VAL A 228 -35.76 -5.15 7.96
CA VAL A 228 -36.35 -5.49 9.27
C VAL A 228 -36.98 -4.26 9.92
N PHE A 229 -36.27 -3.12 9.92
CA PHE A 229 -36.80 -1.89 10.51
C PHE A 229 -37.98 -1.30 9.75
N VAL A 230 -38.03 -1.46 8.42
CA VAL A 230 -39.22 -1.14 7.62
C VAL A 230 -40.42 -1.95 8.10
N ILE A 231 -40.26 -3.26 8.28
CA ILE A 231 -41.32 -4.15 8.77
C ILE A 231 -41.75 -3.73 10.17
N VAL A 232 -40.79 -3.47 11.08
CA VAL A 232 -41.09 -3.02 12.44
C VAL A 232 -41.88 -1.71 12.41
N CYS A 233 -41.47 -0.71 11.63
CA CYS A 233 -42.17 0.57 11.53
C CYS A 233 -43.59 0.39 10.96
N ILE A 234 -43.76 -0.40 9.89
CA ILE A 234 -45.09 -0.67 9.30
C ILE A 234 -46.03 -1.33 10.33
N THR A 235 -45.54 -2.28 11.12
CA THR A 235 -46.34 -2.97 12.16
C THR A 235 -46.63 -2.10 13.37
N LEU A 236 -45.81 -1.06 13.62
CA LEU A 236 -46.04 -0.11 14.69
C LEU A 236 -47.27 0.74 14.48
N LYS A 237 -47.64 1.08 13.22
CA LYS A 237 -48.79 1.91 12.91
C LYS A 237 -50.13 1.27 13.33
N PRO A 238 -50.46 0.01 12.93
CA PRO A 238 -51.67 -0.68 13.44
C PRO A 238 -51.68 -0.84 14.98
N PHE A 239 -50.52 -1.06 15.57
CA PHE A 239 -50.39 -1.14 17.02
C PHE A 239 -50.71 0.19 17.71
N ALA A 240 -50.19 1.31 17.18
CA ALA A 240 -50.49 2.63 17.67
C ALA A 240 -51.98 2.96 17.53
N ASP A 241 -52.62 2.64 16.40
CA ASP A 241 -54.04 2.80 16.18
C ASP A 241 -54.90 2.01 17.18
N TYR A 242 -54.46 0.77 17.48
CA TYR A 242 -55.13 -0.06 18.49
C TYR A 242 -55.02 0.51 19.91
N THR A 243 -53.88 1.11 20.26
CA THR A 243 -53.66 1.74 21.58
C THR A 243 -54.18 3.17 21.66
N GLY A 244 -54.76 3.72 20.58
CA GLY A 244 -55.22 5.11 20.50
C GLY A 244 -54.10 6.13 20.45
N THR A 245 -52.86 5.72 20.16
CA THR A 245 -51.71 6.63 20.04
C THR A 245 -51.68 7.24 18.67
N VAL A 246 -51.69 8.59 18.58
CA VAL A 246 -51.59 9.31 17.31
C VAL A 246 -50.12 9.45 16.95
N ILE A 247 -49.69 8.79 15.86
CA ILE A 247 -48.35 8.92 15.30
C ILE A 247 -48.45 9.76 14.01
N THR A 248 -47.78 10.91 13.98
CA THR A 248 -47.67 11.74 12.77
C THR A 248 -46.69 11.14 11.77
N ILE A 249 -46.80 11.50 10.49
CA ILE A 249 -45.84 11.08 9.47
C ILE A 249 -44.41 11.52 9.85
N ALA A 250 -44.25 12.71 10.41
CA ALA A 250 -42.96 13.21 10.88
C ALA A 250 -42.34 12.32 11.96
N SER A 251 -43.15 11.94 12.97
CA SER A 251 -42.70 11.03 14.04
C SER A 251 -42.34 9.66 13.49
N PHE A 252 -43.12 9.15 12.54
CA PHE A 252 -42.91 7.86 11.91
C PHE A 252 -41.63 7.82 11.07
N LEU A 253 -41.40 8.83 10.22
CA LEU A 253 -40.16 8.93 9.42
C LEU A 253 -38.93 9.18 10.29
N SER A 254 -39.05 9.99 11.33
CA SER A 254 -37.97 10.22 12.30
C SER A 254 -37.58 8.94 13.03
N LEU A 255 -38.56 8.17 13.52
CA LEU A 255 -38.35 6.87 14.13
C LEU A 255 -37.60 5.94 13.15
N PHE A 256 -38.11 5.82 11.94
CA PHE A 256 -37.52 4.96 10.93
C PHE A 256 -36.06 5.32 10.63
N VAL A 257 -35.76 6.61 10.39
CA VAL A 257 -34.39 7.06 10.13
C VAL A 257 -33.47 6.89 11.34
N CYS A 258 -33.99 7.02 12.56
CA CYS A 258 -33.18 6.78 13.76
C CYS A 258 -32.88 5.30 13.99
N LEU A 259 -33.71 4.37 13.50
CA LEU A 259 -33.55 2.94 13.67
C LEU A 259 -32.62 2.29 12.62
N ILE A 260 -32.65 2.81 11.38
CA ILE A 260 -31.73 2.30 10.35
C ILE A 260 -30.30 2.73 10.67
N PRO A 261 -29.29 1.89 10.34
CA PRO A 261 -27.89 2.13 10.69
C PRO A 261 -27.26 3.22 9.81
N THR A 262 -27.77 4.46 9.92
CA THR A 262 -27.34 5.62 9.11
C THR A 262 -25.88 6.00 9.36
N THR A 263 -25.40 5.86 10.59
CA THR A 263 -24.05 6.25 10.99
C THR A 263 -22.99 5.46 10.20
N ILE A 264 -23.06 4.14 10.21
CA ILE A 264 -22.10 3.32 9.43
C ILE A 264 -22.38 3.42 7.94
N GLY A 265 -23.67 3.53 7.53
CA GLY A 265 -24.05 3.72 6.12
C GLY A 265 -23.42 4.95 5.51
N GLY A 266 -23.35 6.06 6.25
CA GLY A 266 -22.68 7.30 5.81
C GLY A 266 -21.16 7.25 5.84
N LEU A 267 -20.55 6.44 6.72
CA LEU A 267 -19.09 6.42 6.90
C LEU A 267 -18.38 5.29 6.15
N LEU A 268 -19.11 4.26 5.70
CA LEU A 268 -18.51 3.06 5.10
C LEU A 268 -17.62 3.35 3.90
N SER A 269 -18.08 4.19 2.98
CA SER A 269 -17.30 4.63 1.82
C SER A 269 -16.05 5.43 2.23
N ALA A 270 -16.21 6.35 3.19
CA ALA A 270 -15.13 7.18 3.70
C ALA A 270 -13.99 6.34 4.33
N ILE A 271 -14.33 5.27 5.06
CA ILE A 271 -13.35 4.36 5.67
C ILE A 271 -12.49 3.68 4.58
N GLY A 272 -13.12 3.16 3.52
CA GLY A 272 -12.41 2.49 2.44
C GLY A 272 -11.47 3.42 1.67
N ILE A 273 -11.92 4.65 1.37
CA ILE A 273 -11.10 5.68 0.70
C ILE A 273 -9.92 6.08 1.60
N ALA A 274 -10.16 6.28 2.90
CA ALA A 274 -9.11 6.61 3.86
C ALA A 274 -8.05 5.50 3.98
N GLY A 275 -8.42 4.23 3.75
CA GLY A 275 -7.46 3.12 3.68
C GLY A 275 -6.48 3.27 2.52
N MET A 276 -6.97 3.62 1.33
CA MET A 276 -6.12 3.88 0.15
C MET A 276 -5.25 5.13 0.34
N ASP A 277 -5.79 6.22 0.90
CA ASP A 277 -5.01 7.43 1.23
C ASP A 277 -3.84 7.11 2.18
N ARG A 278 -4.07 6.25 3.18
CA ARG A 278 -3.00 5.82 4.10
C ARG A 278 -1.92 4.98 3.43
N ALA A 279 -2.30 4.05 2.54
CA ALA A 279 -1.34 3.27 1.78
C ALA A 279 -0.47 4.19 0.89
N LEU A 280 -1.09 5.16 0.24
CA LEU A 280 -0.39 6.13 -0.60
C LEU A 280 0.58 7.03 0.20
N ARG A 281 0.19 7.43 1.44
CA ARG A 281 1.10 8.15 2.37
C ARG A 281 2.27 7.31 2.87
N ALA A 282 2.12 6.00 2.84
CA ALA A 282 3.20 5.05 3.10
C ALA A 282 4.03 4.75 1.83
N ASN A 283 3.90 5.58 0.77
CA ASN A 283 4.55 5.40 -0.53
C ASN A 283 4.20 4.08 -1.22
N VAL A 284 2.99 3.58 -0.99
CA VAL A 284 2.47 2.38 -1.67
C VAL A 284 1.26 2.75 -2.50
N ILE A 285 1.40 2.61 -3.80
CA ILE A 285 0.30 2.80 -4.74
C ILE A 285 -0.53 1.52 -4.82
N THR A 286 -1.85 1.64 -4.69
CA THR A 286 -2.76 0.50 -4.72
C THR A 286 -3.76 0.63 -5.87
N LYS A 287 -4.02 -0.47 -6.59
CA LYS A 287 -5.03 -0.48 -7.67
C LYS A 287 -6.47 -0.46 -7.15
N SER A 288 -6.68 -0.87 -5.90
CA SER A 288 -8.02 -0.90 -5.29
C SER A 288 -7.97 -0.92 -3.77
N GLY A 289 -9.03 -0.40 -3.13
CA GLY A 289 -9.22 -0.55 -1.68
C GLY A 289 -9.32 -2.01 -1.23
N LYS A 290 -9.76 -2.92 -2.12
CA LYS A 290 -9.79 -4.36 -1.89
C LYS A 290 -8.39 -4.91 -1.61
N ALA A 291 -7.38 -4.47 -2.36
CA ALA A 291 -6.01 -4.93 -2.16
C ALA A 291 -5.49 -4.55 -0.77
N VAL A 292 -5.77 -3.31 -0.31
CA VAL A 292 -5.38 -2.85 1.05
C VAL A 292 -6.09 -3.67 2.13
N GLU A 293 -7.37 -3.94 1.95
CA GLU A 293 -8.15 -4.74 2.89
C GLU A 293 -7.64 -6.18 2.97
N THR A 294 -7.45 -6.82 1.81
CA THR A 294 -6.93 -8.19 1.73
C THR A 294 -5.53 -8.30 2.34
N ALA A 295 -4.70 -7.26 2.22
CA ALA A 295 -3.39 -7.23 2.86
C ALA A 295 -3.45 -7.32 4.39
N GLY A 296 -4.56 -6.87 5.01
CA GLY A 296 -4.79 -7.02 6.45
C GLY A 296 -5.03 -8.46 6.90
N ASP A 297 -5.48 -9.32 6.00
CA ASP A 297 -5.88 -10.70 6.29
C ASP A 297 -4.95 -11.76 5.70
N ILE A 298 -3.78 -11.38 5.18
CA ILE A 298 -2.82 -12.33 4.60
C ILE A 298 -2.31 -13.31 5.67
N ASP A 299 -2.20 -14.58 5.26
CA ASP A 299 -1.65 -15.66 6.08
C ASP A 299 -0.19 -15.96 5.71
N THR A 300 0.16 -15.87 4.43
CA THR A 300 1.49 -16.22 3.92
C THR A 300 2.03 -15.10 3.02
N LEU A 301 3.29 -14.73 3.24
CA LEU A 301 4.05 -13.81 2.43
C LEU A 301 5.17 -14.54 1.71
N LEU A 302 5.12 -14.55 0.37
CA LEU A 302 6.22 -14.99 -0.48
C LEU A 302 7.11 -13.79 -0.81
N LEU A 303 8.42 -13.98 -0.62
CA LEU A 303 9.44 -12.97 -0.87
C LEU A 303 10.46 -13.52 -1.85
N ASP A 304 10.72 -12.83 -2.94
CA ASP A 304 11.91 -13.13 -3.75
C ASP A 304 13.17 -12.80 -2.93
N LYS A 305 14.26 -13.52 -3.17
CA LYS A 305 15.53 -13.28 -2.48
C LYS A 305 16.17 -11.98 -2.95
N THR A 306 16.39 -11.91 -4.27
CA THR A 306 17.23 -10.88 -4.91
C THR A 306 16.49 -9.55 -4.97
N GLY A 307 17.13 -8.45 -4.55
CA GLY A 307 16.49 -7.13 -4.54
C GLY A 307 15.44 -6.95 -3.42
N THR A 308 14.87 -8.03 -2.90
CA THR A 308 13.83 -8.03 -1.87
C THR A 308 14.41 -8.26 -0.47
N ILE A 309 14.95 -9.45 -0.18
CA ILE A 309 15.60 -9.77 1.11
C ILE A 309 17.04 -9.24 1.13
N THR A 310 17.71 -9.33 -0.01
CA THR A 310 19.08 -8.83 -0.18
C THR A 310 19.09 -7.51 -0.95
N ILE A 311 20.20 -6.78 -0.91
CA ILE A 311 20.39 -5.51 -1.64
C ILE A 311 20.37 -5.73 -3.16
N GLY A 312 20.46 -6.98 -3.61
CA GLY A 312 20.38 -7.37 -5.01
C GLY A 312 21.75 -7.47 -5.71
N ASN A 313 22.77 -6.80 -5.20
CA ASN A 313 24.14 -6.87 -5.72
C ASN A 313 25.02 -7.62 -4.71
N ARG A 314 25.81 -8.56 -5.21
CA ARG A 314 26.82 -9.21 -4.38
C ARG A 314 27.94 -8.23 -4.09
N LYS A 315 28.40 -8.23 -2.83
CA LYS A 315 29.54 -7.41 -2.41
C LYS A 315 30.72 -8.31 -2.06
N ALA A 316 31.94 -7.85 -2.40
CA ALA A 316 33.16 -8.44 -1.92
C ALA A 316 33.27 -8.24 -0.40
N THR A 317 33.46 -9.34 0.33
CA THR A 317 33.48 -9.33 1.80
C THR A 317 34.82 -9.76 2.35
N ARG A 318 35.60 -10.56 1.60
CA ARG A 318 36.88 -11.06 2.07
C ARG A 318 37.80 -11.47 0.92
N PHE A 319 39.11 -11.30 1.15
CA PHE A 319 40.20 -11.77 0.31
C PHE A 319 40.84 -12.99 0.93
N TYR A 320 41.10 -14.05 0.12
CA TYR A 320 41.77 -15.27 0.53
C TYR A 320 42.98 -15.50 -0.40
N PRO A 321 44.17 -15.02 -0.03
CA PRO A 321 45.39 -15.31 -0.81
C PRO A 321 45.70 -16.81 -0.82
N ALA A 322 46.21 -17.31 -1.93
CA ALA A 322 46.68 -18.70 -2.00
C ALA A 322 47.96 -18.88 -1.17
N GLN A 323 48.25 -20.11 -0.76
CA GLN A 323 49.45 -20.40 0.04
C GLN A 323 50.75 -19.94 -0.65
N GLY A 324 51.54 -19.13 0.06
CA GLY A 324 52.80 -18.57 -0.45
C GLY A 324 52.63 -17.29 -1.30
N VAL A 325 51.45 -16.78 -1.44
CA VAL A 325 51.19 -15.49 -2.08
C VAL A 325 51.08 -14.42 -1.00
N ASP A 326 51.81 -13.33 -1.19
CA ASP A 326 51.71 -12.18 -0.28
C ASP A 326 50.33 -11.54 -0.37
N GLU A 327 49.74 -11.24 0.79
CA GLU A 327 48.38 -10.69 0.89
C GLU A 327 48.26 -9.36 0.16
N HIS A 328 49.25 -8.50 0.31
CA HIS A 328 49.26 -7.18 -0.33
C HIS A 328 49.32 -7.27 -1.86
N ALA A 329 50.19 -8.14 -2.38
CA ALA A 329 50.31 -8.43 -3.81
C ALA A 329 49.04 -9.09 -4.38
N PHE A 330 48.34 -9.92 -3.59
CA PHE A 330 47.06 -10.49 -3.98
C PHE A 330 45.97 -9.46 -4.10
N ILE A 331 45.80 -8.57 -3.07
CA ILE A 331 44.83 -7.51 -3.10
C ILE A 331 45.10 -6.54 -4.27
N GLU A 332 46.34 -6.22 -4.53
CA GLU A 332 46.73 -5.39 -5.70
C GLU A 332 46.31 -6.04 -7.02
N ALA A 333 46.50 -7.35 -7.20
CA ALA A 333 46.03 -8.08 -8.38
C ALA A 333 44.48 -8.06 -8.48
N CYS A 334 43.78 -8.19 -7.35
CA CYS A 334 42.32 -8.08 -7.30
C CYS A 334 41.82 -6.68 -7.77
N LEU A 335 42.48 -5.63 -7.28
CA LEU A 335 42.16 -4.26 -7.68
C LEU A 335 42.44 -4.04 -9.17
N LEU A 336 43.62 -4.42 -9.65
CA LEU A 336 44.02 -4.26 -11.06
C LEU A 336 43.07 -4.99 -12.02
N SER A 337 42.62 -6.22 -11.67
CA SER A 337 41.66 -6.98 -12.46
C SER A 337 40.23 -6.42 -12.42
N SER A 338 39.97 -5.47 -11.52
CA SER A 338 38.64 -4.87 -11.33
C SER A 338 38.57 -3.40 -11.80
N VAL A 339 39.69 -2.79 -12.25
CA VAL A 339 39.73 -1.39 -12.67
C VAL A 339 38.75 -1.09 -13.81
N SER A 340 38.58 -2.01 -14.75
CA SER A 340 37.69 -1.85 -15.91
C SER A 340 36.34 -2.55 -15.74
N ASP A 341 36.08 -3.04 -14.54
CA ASP A 341 34.85 -3.77 -14.22
C ASP A 341 33.84 -2.80 -13.60
N ASP A 342 32.97 -2.23 -14.45
CA ASP A 342 31.96 -1.27 -14.04
C ASP A 342 30.79 -1.91 -13.29
N THR A 343 30.78 -3.23 -13.13
CA THR A 343 29.75 -3.96 -12.38
C THR A 343 29.77 -3.59 -10.89
N PRO A 344 28.63 -3.73 -10.18
CA PRO A 344 28.59 -3.54 -8.73
C PRO A 344 29.58 -4.43 -7.97
N GLU A 345 29.81 -5.65 -8.47
CA GLU A 345 30.78 -6.59 -7.93
C GLU A 345 32.21 -6.06 -8.08
N GLY A 346 32.56 -5.57 -9.27
CA GLY A 346 33.88 -4.95 -9.53
C GLY A 346 34.13 -3.75 -8.64
N LYS A 347 33.16 -2.85 -8.52
CA LYS A 347 33.21 -1.69 -7.63
C LYS A 347 33.36 -2.08 -6.16
N SER A 348 32.67 -3.13 -5.71
CA SER A 348 32.78 -3.64 -4.33
C SER A 348 34.15 -4.22 -4.00
N ILE A 349 34.83 -4.86 -4.98
CA ILE A 349 36.19 -5.34 -4.83
C ILE A 349 37.17 -4.18 -4.62
N ILE A 350 36.98 -3.09 -5.40
CA ILE A 350 37.77 -1.86 -5.26
C ILE A 350 37.53 -1.22 -3.87
N GLU A 351 36.29 -1.19 -3.40
CA GLU A 351 35.92 -0.66 -2.09
C GLU A 351 36.58 -1.46 -0.96
N LEU A 352 36.49 -2.80 -1.00
CA LEU A 352 37.13 -3.70 -0.05
C LEU A 352 38.65 -3.56 -0.02
N GLY A 353 39.29 -3.41 -1.20
CA GLY A 353 40.72 -3.16 -1.28
C GLY A 353 41.15 -1.82 -0.68
N ARG A 354 40.32 -0.78 -0.80
CA ARG A 354 40.56 0.51 -0.12
C ARG A 354 40.44 0.39 1.40
N GLU A 355 39.49 -0.35 1.89
CA GLU A 355 39.33 -0.65 3.32
C GLU A 355 40.55 -1.43 3.87
N SER A 356 41.14 -2.29 3.05
CA SER A 356 42.38 -3.02 3.36
C SER A 356 43.66 -2.17 3.23
N GLY A 357 43.54 -0.85 2.98
CA GLY A 357 44.64 0.10 2.98
C GLY A 357 45.29 0.39 1.63
N LEU A 358 44.86 -0.26 0.55
CA LEU A 358 45.38 -0.02 -0.81
C LEU A 358 44.58 1.11 -1.51
N ARG A 359 45.30 2.07 -2.11
CA ARG A 359 44.70 3.16 -2.85
C ARG A 359 44.97 3.02 -4.35
N MET A 360 43.92 3.17 -5.14
CA MET A 360 43.96 3.14 -6.62
C MET A 360 45.05 4.07 -7.26
N ARG A 361 45.39 5.19 -6.60
CA ARG A 361 46.42 6.12 -7.08
C ARG A 361 47.82 5.51 -7.12
N ASN A 362 48.04 4.40 -6.43
CA ASN A 362 49.32 3.73 -6.38
C ASN A 362 49.45 2.61 -7.44
N LEU A 363 48.37 2.33 -8.19
CA LEU A 363 48.34 1.28 -9.21
C LEU A 363 48.78 1.85 -10.57
N ASN A 364 49.82 1.26 -11.18
CA ASN A 364 50.29 1.67 -12.49
C ASN A 364 49.52 0.89 -13.58
N THR A 365 48.63 1.58 -14.26
CA THR A 365 47.85 1.05 -15.40
C THR A 365 48.24 1.63 -16.75
N ASP A 366 49.31 2.41 -16.81
CA ASP A 366 49.75 3.07 -18.03
C ASP A 366 50.13 2.05 -19.12
N GLY A 367 49.42 2.10 -20.24
CA GLY A 367 49.64 1.21 -21.39
C GLY A 367 49.16 -0.21 -21.19
N ALA A 368 48.34 -0.48 -20.17
CA ALA A 368 47.74 -1.78 -19.92
C ALA A 368 46.57 -2.05 -20.87
N HIS A 369 46.39 -3.31 -21.27
CA HIS A 369 45.25 -3.76 -22.07
C HIS A 369 44.18 -4.41 -21.16
N MET A 370 43.00 -3.79 -21.09
CA MET A 370 41.88 -4.24 -20.30
C MET A 370 41.09 -5.37 -21.00
N ILE A 371 40.69 -6.40 -20.26
CA ILE A 371 39.87 -7.50 -20.77
C ILE A 371 38.54 -7.44 -20.04
N LYS A 372 37.49 -7.10 -20.79
CA LYS A 372 36.12 -7.03 -20.25
C LYS A 372 35.53 -8.43 -20.06
N PHE A 373 34.64 -8.55 -19.08
CA PHE A 373 33.89 -9.78 -18.84
C PHE A 373 33.00 -10.12 -20.05
N THR A 374 32.99 -11.39 -20.45
CA THR A 374 32.02 -11.92 -21.40
C THR A 374 31.37 -13.19 -20.85
N ALA A 375 30.12 -13.46 -21.22
CA ALA A 375 29.42 -14.67 -20.81
C ALA A 375 30.09 -15.97 -21.31
N GLU A 376 30.81 -15.88 -22.41
CA GLU A 376 31.54 -16.99 -23.01
C GLU A 376 32.81 -17.32 -22.23
N THR A 377 33.64 -16.32 -21.92
CA THR A 377 34.92 -16.49 -21.20
C THR A 377 34.73 -16.61 -19.70
N LYS A 378 33.64 -16.06 -19.15
CA LYS A 378 33.32 -15.98 -17.70
C LYS A 378 34.48 -15.44 -16.86
N CYS A 379 35.30 -14.58 -17.45
CA CYS A 379 36.41 -13.92 -16.79
C CYS A 379 36.64 -12.51 -17.32
N SER A 380 37.24 -11.68 -16.49
CA SER A 380 37.73 -10.33 -16.82
C SER A 380 39.18 -10.19 -16.35
N GLY A 381 39.87 -9.11 -16.72
CA GLY A 381 41.22 -8.91 -16.24
C GLY A 381 41.99 -7.80 -16.97
N ILE A 382 43.31 -7.86 -16.80
CA ILE A 382 44.23 -6.85 -17.34
C ILE A 382 45.54 -7.50 -17.77
N ASN A 383 46.11 -7.01 -18.86
CA ASN A 383 47.49 -7.30 -19.26
C ASN A 383 48.30 -6.04 -19.05
N LEU A 384 49.25 -6.09 -18.14
CA LEU A 384 50.16 -4.98 -17.86
C LEU A 384 51.25 -4.86 -18.94
N LYS A 385 51.88 -3.71 -19.01
CA LYS A 385 52.92 -3.41 -19.99
C LYS A 385 54.20 -4.26 -19.83
N ASP A 386 54.44 -4.73 -18.63
CA ASP A 386 55.54 -5.64 -18.29
C ASP A 386 55.32 -7.11 -18.70
N GLY A 387 54.17 -7.40 -19.32
CA GLY A 387 53.75 -8.73 -19.71
C GLY A 387 53.00 -9.52 -18.65
N THR A 388 52.72 -8.94 -17.48
CA THR A 388 51.96 -9.60 -16.42
C THR A 388 50.48 -9.71 -16.84
N GLU A 389 49.96 -10.94 -16.82
CA GLU A 389 48.56 -11.26 -17.11
C GLU A 389 47.78 -11.51 -15.79
N ILE A 390 46.77 -10.71 -15.50
CA ILE A 390 45.87 -10.92 -14.36
C ILE A 390 44.48 -11.24 -14.88
N ARG A 391 43.90 -12.34 -14.36
CA ARG A 391 42.54 -12.79 -14.70
C ARG A 391 41.72 -13.03 -13.43
N LYS A 392 40.46 -12.57 -13.43
CA LYS A 392 39.48 -12.76 -12.37
C LYS A 392 38.23 -13.36 -12.99
N GLY A 393 37.65 -14.39 -12.39
CA GLY A 393 36.47 -15.00 -12.93
C GLY A 393 35.94 -16.23 -12.18
N ALA A 394 34.98 -16.90 -12.80
CA ALA A 394 34.39 -18.11 -12.24
C ALA A 394 35.47 -19.25 -12.10
N PHE A 395 35.29 -20.06 -11.07
CA PHE A 395 36.20 -21.20 -10.73
C PHE A 395 36.56 -22.01 -11.95
N ASP A 396 35.58 -22.49 -12.72
CA ASP A 396 35.81 -23.37 -13.88
C ASP A 396 36.62 -22.66 -14.99
N ALA A 397 36.38 -21.38 -15.21
CA ALA A 397 37.05 -20.57 -16.23
C ALA A 397 38.54 -20.37 -15.86
N ILE A 398 38.82 -19.96 -14.64
CA ILE A 398 40.21 -19.71 -14.19
C ILE A 398 40.96 -21.04 -13.98
N ARG A 399 40.30 -22.09 -13.52
CA ARG A 399 40.89 -23.45 -13.47
C ARG A 399 41.36 -23.92 -14.84
N LYS A 400 40.53 -23.73 -15.87
CA LYS A 400 40.88 -24.10 -17.26
C LYS A 400 42.10 -23.31 -17.76
N ILE A 401 42.20 -22.02 -17.43
CA ILE A 401 43.34 -21.16 -17.77
C ILE A 401 44.62 -21.68 -17.09
N ALA A 402 44.57 -21.99 -15.81
CA ALA A 402 45.71 -22.50 -15.07
C ALA A 402 46.20 -23.88 -15.59
N LEU A 403 45.28 -24.82 -15.78
CA LEU A 403 45.60 -26.16 -16.30
C LEU A 403 46.14 -26.15 -17.72
N SER A 404 45.66 -25.25 -18.61
CA SER A 404 46.16 -25.09 -19.97
C SER A 404 47.63 -24.64 -20.00
N ALA A 405 48.13 -24.03 -18.94
CA ALA A 405 49.51 -23.60 -18.76
C ALA A 405 50.34 -24.60 -17.95
N GLY A 406 49.79 -25.77 -17.61
CA GLY A 406 50.47 -26.78 -16.81
C GLY A 406 50.57 -26.47 -15.31
N ASN A 407 49.84 -25.46 -14.84
CA ASN A 407 49.80 -25.10 -13.42
C ASN A 407 48.70 -25.89 -12.70
N PRO A 408 49.03 -26.70 -11.66
CA PRO A 408 48.01 -27.41 -10.89
C PRO A 408 47.16 -26.44 -10.08
N PHE A 409 45.89 -26.78 -9.87
CA PHE A 409 45.02 -25.99 -8.99
C PHE A 409 45.29 -26.41 -7.53
N PRO A 410 45.61 -25.46 -6.61
CA PRO A 410 45.95 -25.82 -5.22
C PRO A 410 44.74 -26.37 -4.48
N LYS A 411 44.89 -27.50 -3.79
CA LYS A 411 43.82 -28.17 -3.04
C LYS A 411 43.23 -27.28 -1.94
N GLU A 412 44.07 -26.54 -1.22
CA GLU A 412 43.62 -25.59 -0.19
C GLU A 412 42.71 -24.50 -0.76
N THR A 413 42.98 -24.04 -1.99
CA THR A 413 42.12 -23.05 -2.67
C THR A 413 40.78 -23.70 -3.05
N GLU A 414 40.74 -24.99 -3.43
CA GLU A 414 39.48 -25.70 -3.66
C GLU A 414 38.67 -25.85 -2.37
N ASP A 415 39.29 -26.12 -1.23
CA ASP A 415 38.64 -26.21 0.08
C ASP A 415 38.06 -24.86 0.50
N ILE A 416 38.77 -23.75 0.24
CA ILE A 416 38.25 -22.39 0.47
C ILE A 416 37.03 -22.12 -0.41
N ILE A 417 37.07 -22.48 -1.69
CA ILE A 417 35.96 -22.31 -2.63
C ILE A 417 34.74 -23.10 -2.15
N GLN A 418 34.92 -24.34 -1.71
CA GLN A 418 33.82 -25.14 -1.14
C GLN A 418 33.24 -24.49 0.11
N THR A 419 34.09 -23.98 0.99
CA THR A 419 33.69 -23.31 2.22
C THR A 419 32.85 -22.02 1.90
N ILE A 420 33.31 -21.18 0.96
CA ILE A 420 32.61 -20.00 0.52
C ILE A 420 31.25 -20.39 -0.06
N THR A 421 31.22 -21.41 -0.92
CA THR A 421 29.98 -21.86 -1.58
C THR A 421 28.98 -22.45 -0.56
N SER A 422 29.45 -23.23 0.41
CA SER A 422 28.59 -23.81 1.46
C SER A 422 28.02 -22.75 2.39
N ASN A 423 28.72 -21.62 2.56
CA ASN A 423 28.27 -20.46 3.33
C ASN A 423 27.44 -19.48 2.50
N GLY A 424 26.99 -19.86 1.29
CA GLY A 424 26.14 -19.03 0.45
C GLY A 424 26.87 -17.92 -0.29
N GLY A 425 28.19 -17.88 -0.24
CA GLY A 425 29.02 -16.94 -0.98
C GLY A 425 29.30 -17.38 -2.42
N THR A 426 29.71 -16.45 -3.25
CA THR A 426 30.20 -16.71 -4.62
C THR A 426 31.71 -16.50 -4.66
N PRO A 427 32.49 -17.54 -4.94
CA PRO A 427 33.91 -17.39 -5.08
C PRO A 427 34.29 -16.84 -6.47
N LEU A 428 35.10 -15.78 -6.52
CA LEU A 428 35.79 -15.35 -7.71
C LEU A 428 37.27 -15.69 -7.57
N VAL A 429 37.77 -16.47 -8.50
CA VAL A 429 39.19 -16.92 -8.49
C VAL A 429 40.01 -15.87 -9.26
N VAL A 430 41.17 -15.55 -8.70
CA VAL A 430 42.16 -14.65 -9.35
C VAL A 430 43.41 -15.43 -9.68
N SER A 431 43.93 -15.25 -10.90
CA SER A 431 45.20 -15.77 -11.36
C SER A 431 46.12 -14.67 -11.84
N VAL A 432 47.42 -14.82 -11.56
CA VAL A 432 48.49 -13.95 -12.05
C VAL A 432 49.45 -14.83 -12.87
N ASN A 433 49.69 -14.43 -14.12
CA ASN A 433 50.53 -15.23 -15.06
C ASN A 433 50.11 -16.71 -15.12
N LYS A 434 48.76 -16.93 -15.15
CA LYS A 434 48.12 -18.27 -15.21
C LYS A 434 48.37 -19.16 -13.97
N LYS A 435 48.94 -18.61 -12.89
CA LYS A 435 49.03 -19.27 -11.57
C LYS A 435 47.94 -18.73 -10.67
N ILE A 436 47.33 -19.62 -9.87
CA ILE A 436 46.27 -19.21 -8.93
C ILE A 436 46.91 -18.34 -7.84
N ALA A 437 46.39 -17.11 -7.69
CA ALA A 437 46.81 -16.15 -6.68
C ALA A 437 45.92 -16.16 -5.44
N GLY A 438 44.65 -16.53 -5.58
CA GLY A 438 43.71 -16.59 -4.46
C GLY A 438 42.24 -16.51 -4.88
N VAL A 439 41.37 -16.27 -3.92
CA VAL A 439 39.91 -16.21 -4.08
C VAL A 439 39.35 -14.95 -3.42
N ILE A 440 38.40 -14.29 -4.10
CA ILE A 440 37.59 -13.21 -3.56
C ILE A 440 36.23 -13.79 -3.19
N GLU A 441 35.78 -13.58 -1.97
CA GLU A 441 34.44 -13.95 -1.54
C GLU A 441 33.46 -12.83 -1.84
N LEU A 442 32.44 -13.11 -2.63
CA LEU A 442 31.29 -12.25 -2.81
C LEU A 442 30.11 -12.81 -2.02
N GLN A 443 29.41 -11.97 -1.28
CA GLN A 443 28.20 -12.35 -0.56
C GLN A 443 27.01 -11.47 -0.93
N ASP A 444 25.82 -12.07 -0.89
CA ASP A 444 24.58 -11.35 -0.90
C ASP A 444 24.41 -10.62 0.44
N ILE A 445 24.28 -9.31 0.39
CA ILE A 445 24.10 -8.50 1.59
C ILE A 445 22.60 -8.46 1.95
N ILE A 446 22.28 -9.02 3.10
CA ILE A 446 20.94 -8.96 3.67
C ILE A 446 20.65 -7.52 4.10
N LYS A 447 19.46 -7.01 3.77
CA LYS A 447 19.05 -5.66 4.16
C LYS A 447 19.04 -5.51 5.69
N PRO A 448 19.60 -4.42 6.23
CA PRO A 448 19.66 -4.23 7.69
C PRO A 448 18.25 -4.11 8.30
N GLY A 449 18.07 -4.70 9.49
CA GLY A 449 16.82 -4.66 10.24
C GLY A 449 15.71 -5.59 9.75
N ILE A 450 15.95 -6.43 8.72
CA ILE A 450 14.93 -7.29 8.13
C ILE A 450 14.45 -8.37 9.10
N GLN A 451 15.33 -8.89 9.97
CA GLN A 451 14.98 -9.88 10.98
C GLN A 451 13.89 -9.40 11.95
N GLU A 452 14.07 -8.22 12.53
CA GLU A 452 13.09 -7.61 13.45
C GLU A 452 11.74 -7.43 12.77
N ARG A 453 11.76 -7.13 11.47
CA ARG A 453 10.57 -6.91 10.67
C ARG A 453 9.85 -8.23 10.37
N PHE A 454 10.56 -9.31 10.07
CA PHE A 454 9.94 -10.63 9.93
C PHE A 454 9.40 -11.18 11.26
N GLU A 455 10.07 -10.92 12.38
CA GLU A 455 9.51 -11.21 13.71
C GLU A 455 8.21 -10.45 13.97
N ARG A 456 8.11 -9.21 13.51
CA ARG A 456 6.89 -8.42 13.63
C ARG A 456 5.75 -8.98 12.78
N LEU A 457 6.01 -9.42 11.53
CA LEU A 457 5.05 -10.14 10.69
C LEU A 457 4.59 -11.44 11.35
N ARG A 458 5.50 -12.21 11.90
CA ARG A 458 5.19 -13.45 12.63
C ARG A 458 4.28 -13.21 13.85
N LYS A 459 4.52 -12.13 14.61
CA LYS A 459 3.63 -11.71 15.71
C LYS A 459 2.23 -11.30 15.22
N MET A 460 2.12 -10.86 13.98
CA MET A 460 0.84 -10.56 13.33
C MET A 460 0.14 -11.79 12.72
N GLY A 461 0.76 -12.97 12.81
CA GLY A 461 0.24 -14.24 12.28
C GLY A 461 0.56 -14.49 10.82
N VAL A 462 1.50 -13.75 10.22
CA VAL A 462 1.90 -13.90 8.81
C VAL A 462 3.14 -14.80 8.73
N LYS A 463 3.05 -15.91 8.00
CA LYS A 463 4.18 -16.78 7.67
C LYS A 463 4.99 -16.17 6.53
N THR A 464 6.32 -16.09 6.70
CA THR A 464 7.24 -15.57 5.66
C THR A 464 7.96 -16.72 4.97
N VAL A 465 7.97 -16.72 3.63
CA VAL A 465 8.59 -17.76 2.80
C VAL A 465 9.49 -17.11 1.77
N MET A 466 10.78 -17.40 1.83
CA MET A 466 11.73 -16.95 0.81
C MET A 466 11.70 -17.88 -0.40
N VAL A 467 11.71 -17.32 -1.60
CA VAL A 467 11.81 -18.07 -2.85
C VAL A 467 13.07 -17.65 -3.60
N THR A 468 13.86 -18.61 -4.04
CA THR A 468 15.14 -18.34 -4.74
C THR A 468 15.49 -19.45 -5.73
N GLY A 469 16.15 -19.08 -6.82
CA GLY A 469 16.78 -20.03 -7.75
C GLY A 469 18.08 -20.62 -7.25
N ASP A 470 18.59 -20.23 -6.08
CA ASP A 470 19.83 -20.75 -5.50
C ASP A 470 19.68 -22.22 -5.08
N ASN A 471 20.82 -22.89 -4.93
CA ASN A 471 20.85 -24.23 -4.37
C ASN A 471 20.37 -24.28 -2.89
N PRO A 472 19.94 -25.45 -2.39
CA PRO A 472 19.36 -25.58 -1.05
C PRO A 472 20.26 -25.11 0.10
N LEU A 473 21.59 -25.26 -0.03
CA LEU A 473 22.54 -24.85 1.02
C LEU A 473 22.62 -23.33 1.13
N THR A 474 22.76 -22.64 0.01
CA THR A 474 22.77 -21.18 -0.05
C THR A 474 21.42 -20.60 0.40
N ALA A 475 20.32 -21.18 -0.07
CA ALA A 475 18.98 -20.76 0.31
C ALA A 475 18.75 -20.90 1.83
N LYS A 476 19.13 -22.02 2.40
CA LYS A 476 19.04 -22.27 3.84
C LYS A 476 19.83 -21.24 4.66
N TYR A 477 21.09 -21.01 4.27
CA TYR A 477 21.95 -20.04 4.96
C TYR A 477 21.34 -18.63 4.97
N ILE A 478 20.84 -18.17 3.81
CA ILE A 478 20.24 -16.85 3.70
C ILE A 478 18.92 -16.79 4.48
N ALA A 479 18.08 -17.83 4.41
CA ALA A 479 16.82 -17.92 5.13
C ALA A 479 17.01 -17.83 6.65
N GLU A 480 17.96 -18.60 7.20
CA GLU A 480 18.29 -18.56 8.62
C GLU A 480 18.83 -17.19 9.05
N LYS A 481 19.72 -16.61 8.24
CA LYS A 481 20.31 -15.31 8.53
C LYS A 481 19.30 -14.16 8.38
N ALA A 482 18.35 -14.25 7.46
CA ALA A 482 17.27 -13.30 7.29
C ALA A 482 16.14 -13.47 8.31
N GLY A 483 16.00 -14.66 8.91
CA GLY A 483 14.98 -14.98 9.91
C GLY A 483 13.60 -15.23 9.30
N VAL A 484 13.52 -15.72 8.04
CA VAL A 484 12.26 -16.17 7.44
C VAL A 484 11.81 -17.51 8.01
N ASP A 485 10.52 -17.83 7.93
CA ASP A 485 9.95 -19.05 8.51
C ASP A 485 10.19 -20.28 7.65
N ASP A 486 10.34 -20.10 6.32
CA ASP A 486 10.48 -21.20 5.36
C ASP A 486 11.18 -20.70 4.09
N PHE A 487 11.64 -21.61 3.23
CA PHE A 487 12.24 -21.26 1.95
C PHE A 487 11.98 -22.30 0.87
N ILE A 488 12.02 -21.86 -0.39
CA ILE A 488 11.97 -22.70 -1.59
C ILE A 488 13.23 -22.42 -2.40
N ALA A 489 14.08 -23.44 -2.55
CA ALA A 489 15.32 -23.39 -3.31
C ALA A 489 15.11 -23.91 -4.73
N GLU A 490 16.03 -23.59 -5.65
CA GLU A 490 16.01 -24.01 -7.06
C GLU A 490 14.69 -23.72 -7.76
N ALA A 491 13.96 -22.69 -7.27
CA ALA A 491 12.63 -22.35 -7.72
C ALA A 491 12.64 -21.76 -9.13
N LYS A 492 11.79 -22.28 -9.99
CA LYS A 492 11.42 -21.70 -11.28
C LYS A 492 10.22 -20.78 -11.12
N PRO A 493 9.94 -19.90 -12.08
CA PRO A 493 8.77 -19.04 -12.03
C PRO A 493 7.44 -19.79 -11.83
N GLU A 494 7.32 -20.99 -12.41
CA GLU A 494 6.16 -21.86 -12.30
C GLU A 494 5.95 -22.36 -10.87
N ASP A 495 7.04 -22.68 -10.17
CA ASP A 495 7.01 -23.19 -8.79
C ASP A 495 6.46 -22.15 -7.82
N LYS A 496 6.80 -20.85 -8.04
CA LYS A 496 6.25 -19.72 -7.28
C LYS A 496 4.72 -19.69 -7.41
N MET A 497 4.21 -19.81 -8.62
CA MET A 497 2.78 -19.78 -8.90
C MET A 497 2.07 -21.02 -8.34
N GLU A 498 2.68 -22.22 -8.44
CA GLU A 498 2.11 -23.45 -7.91
C GLU A 498 2.01 -23.40 -6.37
N TYR A 499 3.03 -22.89 -5.70
CA TYR A 499 3.00 -22.70 -4.24
C TYR A 499 1.86 -21.78 -3.83
N ILE A 500 1.67 -20.63 -4.52
CA ILE A 500 0.58 -19.69 -4.25
C ILE A 500 -0.77 -20.41 -4.42
N LYS A 501 -0.99 -21.15 -5.51
CA LYS A 501 -2.23 -21.90 -5.76
C LYS A 501 -2.50 -22.95 -4.68
N LYS A 502 -1.46 -23.64 -4.21
CA LYS A 502 -1.55 -24.64 -3.13
C LYS A 502 -2.00 -24.02 -1.81
N GLU A 503 -1.40 -22.90 -1.40
CA GLU A 503 -1.79 -22.17 -0.19
C GLU A 503 -3.23 -21.63 -0.32
N GLN A 504 -3.59 -21.08 -1.49
CA GLN A 504 -4.95 -20.61 -1.76
C GLN A 504 -5.99 -21.74 -1.74
N ALA A 505 -5.66 -22.92 -2.26
CA ALA A 505 -6.52 -24.10 -2.19
C ALA A 505 -6.73 -24.59 -0.75
N ALA A 506 -5.77 -24.32 0.14
CA ALA A 506 -5.89 -24.56 1.58
C ALA A 506 -6.70 -23.45 2.32
N GLY A 507 -7.27 -22.49 1.59
CA GLY A 507 -8.08 -21.40 2.15
C GLY A 507 -7.27 -20.23 2.70
N LYS A 508 -5.95 -20.17 2.43
CA LYS A 508 -5.08 -19.10 2.91
C LYS A 508 -4.98 -17.95 1.90
N LEU A 509 -4.83 -16.74 2.42
CA LEU A 509 -4.56 -15.55 1.64
C LEU A 509 -3.05 -15.34 1.50
N VAL A 510 -2.58 -15.23 0.28
CA VAL A 510 -1.16 -15.15 -0.05
C VAL A 510 -0.81 -13.77 -0.60
N ALA A 511 0.22 -13.17 -0.02
CA ALA A 511 0.90 -12.02 -0.61
C ALA A 511 2.20 -12.46 -1.29
N MET A 512 2.52 -11.84 -2.42
CA MET A 512 3.77 -12.00 -3.15
C MET A 512 4.43 -10.65 -3.35
N MET A 513 5.73 -10.57 -3.10
CA MET A 513 6.54 -9.39 -3.38
C MET A 513 7.70 -9.76 -4.30
N GLY A 514 7.87 -8.99 -5.39
CA GLY A 514 8.91 -9.22 -6.38
C GLY A 514 9.10 -8.05 -7.33
N ASP A 515 10.19 -8.05 -8.09
CA ASP A 515 10.58 -6.97 -9.00
C ASP A 515 10.83 -7.44 -10.44
N GLY A 516 11.03 -8.74 -10.67
CA GLY A 516 11.36 -9.30 -11.97
C GLY A 516 10.17 -9.58 -12.89
N THR A 517 10.44 -9.65 -14.19
CA THR A 517 9.46 -10.14 -15.17
C THR A 517 9.03 -11.58 -14.86
N ASN A 518 9.94 -12.37 -14.29
CA ASN A 518 9.70 -13.74 -13.87
C ASN A 518 8.70 -13.85 -12.71
N ASP A 519 8.51 -12.77 -11.95
CA ASP A 519 7.57 -12.68 -10.84
C ASP A 519 6.16 -12.29 -11.28
N ALA A 520 6.00 -11.70 -12.47
CA ALA A 520 4.72 -11.20 -12.93
C ALA A 520 3.57 -12.21 -12.87
N PRO A 521 3.72 -13.49 -13.27
CA PRO A 521 2.66 -14.48 -13.12
C PRO A 521 2.28 -14.76 -11.66
N ALA A 522 3.27 -14.82 -10.76
CA ALA A 522 3.07 -15.04 -9.34
C ALA A 522 2.43 -13.82 -8.65
N LEU A 523 2.85 -12.59 -9.03
CA LEU A 523 2.24 -11.34 -8.56
C LEU A 523 0.77 -11.23 -8.97
N ALA A 524 0.43 -11.65 -10.21
CA ALA A 524 -0.95 -11.67 -10.69
C ALA A 524 -1.81 -12.72 -10.01
N GLN A 525 -1.25 -13.89 -9.67
CA GLN A 525 -1.94 -14.99 -9.00
C GLN A 525 -2.19 -14.71 -7.53
N ALA A 526 -1.28 -14.00 -6.85
CA ALA A 526 -1.37 -13.71 -5.42
C ALA A 526 -2.60 -12.85 -5.09
N ASN A 527 -3.17 -13.04 -3.90
CA ASN A 527 -4.26 -12.20 -3.38
C ASN A 527 -3.79 -10.73 -3.24
N VAL A 528 -2.53 -10.56 -2.84
CA VAL A 528 -1.84 -9.27 -2.77
C VAL A 528 -0.50 -9.40 -3.49
N GLY A 529 -0.40 -8.85 -4.70
CA GLY A 529 0.84 -8.79 -5.46
C GLY A 529 1.46 -7.39 -5.34
N VAL A 530 2.63 -7.28 -4.71
CA VAL A 530 3.35 -6.03 -4.53
C VAL A 530 4.57 -6.01 -5.44
N ALA A 531 4.55 -5.17 -6.46
CA ALA A 531 5.70 -4.95 -7.31
C ALA A 531 6.57 -3.82 -6.74
N MET A 532 7.89 -3.95 -6.89
CA MET A 532 8.81 -2.86 -6.58
C MET A 532 8.77 -1.78 -7.66
N ASN A 533 8.97 -0.52 -7.30
CA ASN A 533 9.09 0.55 -8.29
C ASN A 533 10.32 0.38 -9.19
N SER A 534 11.39 -0.24 -8.68
CA SER A 534 12.57 -0.63 -9.47
C SER A 534 12.27 -1.74 -10.47
N GLY A 535 11.20 -2.49 -10.26
CA GLY A 535 10.87 -3.65 -11.07
C GLY A 535 10.41 -3.33 -12.49
N THR A 536 10.32 -4.37 -13.31
CA THR A 536 9.91 -4.27 -14.70
C THR A 536 8.46 -3.77 -14.83
N GLN A 537 8.12 -3.21 -15.99
CA GLN A 537 6.75 -2.77 -16.27
C GLN A 537 5.75 -3.94 -16.17
N ALA A 538 6.17 -5.14 -16.60
CA ALA A 538 5.34 -6.35 -16.51
C ALA A 538 5.00 -6.69 -15.05
N ALA A 539 5.97 -6.63 -14.13
CA ALA A 539 5.74 -6.85 -12.70
C ALA A 539 4.78 -5.80 -12.11
N LYS A 540 4.98 -4.52 -12.44
CA LYS A 540 4.09 -3.42 -11.99
C LYS A 540 2.66 -3.57 -12.51
N GLU A 541 2.48 -4.02 -13.74
CA GLU A 541 1.15 -4.26 -14.31
C GLU A 541 0.47 -5.51 -13.73
N ALA A 542 1.23 -6.54 -13.41
CA ALA A 542 0.73 -7.77 -12.81
C ALA A 542 0.32 -7.60 -11.35
N GLY A 543 1.12 -6.88 -10.54
CA GLY A 543 0.82 -6.60 -9.14
C GLY A 543 -0.44 -5.75 -8.98
N ASN A 544 -1.11 -5.86 -7.84
CA ASN A 544 -2.22 -4.98 -7.47
C ASN A 544 -1.78 -3.83 -6.54
N MET A 545 -0.51 -3.80 -6.17
CA MET A 545 0.17 -2.72 -5.46
C MET A 545 1.56 -2.47 -6.05
N VAL A 546 2.08 -1.25 -5.88
CA VAL A 546 3.48 -0.91 -6.16
C VAL A 546 4.08 -0.17 -4.99
N ASP A 547 5.19 -0.69 -4.49
CA ASP A 547 6.02 -0.04 -3.47
C ASP A 547 6.98 0.94 -4.14
N LEU A 548 6.83 2.22 -3.84
CA LEU A 548 7.64 3.29 -4.42
C LEU A 548 9.04 3.39 -3.79
N ASP A 549 9.18 2.95 -2.55
CA ASP A 549 10.46 3.03 -1.80
C ASP A 549 11.42 1.89 -2.13
N ASN A 550 10.98 0.89 -2.88
CA ASN A 550 11.74 -0.35 -3.13
C ASN A 550 12.19 -1.04 -1.83
N ASP A 551 11.40 -0.91 -0.77
CA ASP A 551 11.65 -1.52 0.53
C ASP A 551 10.69 -2.70 0.75
N PRO A 552 11.16 -3.95 0.69
CA PRO A 552 10.31 -5.14 0.87
C PRO A 552 9.63 -5.17 2.24
N THR A 553 10.12 -4.38 3.17
CA THR A 553 9.55 -4.27 4.51
C THR A 553 8.33 -3.36 4.57
N LYS A 554 8.05 -2.61 3.50
CA LYS A 554 6.82 -1.83 3.32
C LYS A 554 5.56 -2.70 3.42
N LEU A 555 5.65 -3.96 3.06
CA LEU A 555 4.51 -4.87 3.23
C LEU A 555 4.04 -4.93 4.68
N ILE A 556 4.91 -4.77 5.67
CA ILE A 556 4.52 -4.68 7.09
C ILE A 556 3.58 -3.49 7.30
N GLU A 557 3.94 -2.33 6.77
CA GLU A 557 3.12 -1.13 6.86
C GLU A 557 1.78 -1.33 6.13
N ILE A 558 1.80 -2.00 4.96
CA ILE A 558 0.59 -2.34 4.19
C ILE A 558 -0.32 -3.27 5.00
N VAL A 559 0.23 -4.32 5.61
CA VAL A 559 -0.51 -5.26 6.47
C VAL A 559 -1.10 -4.53 7.67
N GLU A 560 -0.34 -3.65 8.31
CA GLU A 560 -0.84 -2.84 9.43
C GLU A 560 -1.95 -1.89 9.02
N ILE A 561 -1.82 -1.24 7.86
CA ILE A 561 -2.85 -0.37 7.28
C ILE A 561 -4.11 -1.18 6.98
N GLY A 562 -3.97 -2.37 6.38
CA GLY A 562 -5.07 -3.28 6.11
C GLY A 562 -5.77 -3.73 7.38
N LYS A 563 -5.02 -4.20 8.39
CA LYS A 563 -5.57 -4.57 9.72
C LYS A 563 -6.25 -3.38 10.40
N GLN A 564 -5.66 -2.18 10.31
CA GLN A 564 -6.27 -0.97 10.84
C GLN A 564 -7.57 -0.62 10.12
N LEU A 565 -7.65 -0.83 8.80
CA LEU A 565 -8.85 -0.62 8.00
C LEU A 565 -9.98 -1.55 8.43
N LEU A 566 -9.70 -2.85 8.53
CA LEU A 566 -10.64 -3.88 8.99
C LEU A 566 -11.14 -3.59 10.41
N MET A 567 -10.22 -3.27 11.33
CA MET A 567 -10.56 -2.90 12.70
C MET A 567 -11.45 -1.65 12.76
N THR A 568 -11.11 -0.60 12.01
CA THR A 568 -11.87 0.64 12.00
C THR A 568 -13.30 0.38 11.54
N ARG A 569 -13.47 -0.41 10.49
CA ARG A 569 -14.77 -0.81 9.98
C ARG A 569 -15.57 -1.62 11.02
N GLY A 570 -14.97 -2.67 11.59
CA GLY A 570 -15.61 -3.49 12.63
C GLY A 570 -16.00 -2.68 13.88
N THR A 571 -15.12 -1.79 14.31
CA THR A 571 -15.33 -0.92 15.47
C THR A 571 -16.49 0.06 15.25
N LEU A 572 -16.50 0.75 14.10
CA LEU A 572 -17.59 1.69 13.79
C LEU A 572 -18.91 0.99 13.53
N THR A 573 -18.90 -0.22 12.98
CA THR A 573 -20.09 -1.06 12.83
C THR A 573 -20.64 -1.47 14.21
N THR A 574 -19.78 -1.93 15.13
CA THR A 574 -20.17 -2.27 16.50
C THR A 574 -20.78 -1.06 17.22
N PHE A 575 -20.12 0.09 17.12
CA PHE A 575 -20.62 1.33 17.70
C PHE A 575 -22.00 1.71 17.12
N SER A 576 -22.14 1.68 15.78
CA SER A 576 -23.38 2.05 15.10
C SER A 576 -24.55 1.16 15.51
N ILE A 577 -24.37 -0.17 15.48
CA ILE A 577 -25.42 -1.12 15.88
C ILE A 577 -25.82 -0.90 17.35
N ALA A 578 -24.85 -0.78 18.25
CA ALA A 578 -25.12 -0.52 19.67
C ALA A 578 -25.86 0.81 19.89
N ASN A 579 -25.45 1.86 19.18
CA ASN A 579 -26.06 3.17 19.21
C ASN A 579 -27.51 3.17 18.68
N ASP A 580 -27.74 2.45 17.56
CA ASP A 580 -29.07 2.40 16.95
C ASP A 580 -30.04 1.60 17.81
N VAL A 581 -29.61 0.48 18.41
CA VAL A 581 -30.41 -0.29 19.38
C VAL A 581 -30.73 0.54 20.63
N ALA A 582 -29.77 1.31 21.14
CA ALA A 582 -29.99 2.13 22.34
C ALA A 582 -31.03 3.23 22.14
N LYS A 583 -31.20 3.75 20.92
CA LYS A 583 -32.22 4.76 20.57
C LYS A 583 -33.66 4.25 20.72
N TYR A 584 -33.88 2.92 20.64
CA TYR A 584 -35.20 2.34 20.94
C TYR A 584 -35.70 2.71 22.33
N PHE A 585 -34.79 2.75 23.31
CA PHE A 585 -35.15 3.12 24.70
C PHE A 585 -35.44 4.61 24.88
N ALA A 586 -35.08 5.45 23.89
CA ALA A 586 -35.49 6.85 23.86
C ALA A 586 -36.87 7.01 23.22
N ILE A 587 -37.06 6.43 22.03
CA ILE A 587 -38.17 6.78 21.13
C ILE A 587 -39.44 5.96 21.47
N VAL A 588 -39.33 4.64 21.63
CA VAL A 588 -40.50 3.77 21.81
C VAL A 588 -41.24 4.08 23.11
N PRO A 589 -40.58 4.17 24.31
CA PRO A 589 -41.25 4.58 25.52
C PRO A 589 -41.91 5.95 25.40
N ALA A 590 -41.22 6.92 24.81
CA ALA A 590 -41.76 8.27 24.64
C ALA A 590 -43.02 8.29 23.77
N LEU A 591 -43.13 7.49 22.74
CA LEU A 591 -44.29 7.39 21.86
C LEU A 591 -45.53 6.82 22.55
N PHE A 592 -45.34 5.77 23.39
CA PHE A 592 -46.45 4.96 23.91
C PHE A 592 -46.74 5.17 25.38
N MET A 593 -45.93 5.89 26.18
CA MET A 593 -46.10 6.04 27.61
C MET A 593 -47.41 6.76 28.00
N LEU A 594 -47.99 7.59 27.08
CA LEU A 594 -49.28 8.24 27.31
C LEU A 594 -50.45 7.24 27.17
N SER A 595 -50.33 6.28 26.27
CA SER A 595 -51.36 5.24 26.01
C SER A 595 -51.14 3.96 26.81
N ILE A 596 -49.88 3.65 27.17
CA ILE A 596 -49.46 2.48 27.95
C ILE A 596 -48.56 3.00 29.08
N PRO A 597 -49.13 3.41 30.24
CA PRO A 597 -48.34 3.98 31.35
C PRO A 597 -47.20 3.11 31.88
N GLU A 598 -47.33 1.81 31.75
CA GLU A 598 -46.32 0.85 32.18
C GLU A 598 -44.99 1.02 31.42
N LEU A 599 -45.02 1.52 30.19
CA LEU A 599 -43.84 1.80 29.40
C LEU A 599 -43.03 2.98 29.93
N ALA A 600 -43.58 3.81 30.81
CA ALA A 600 -42.83 4.84 31.52
C ALA A 600 -41.63 4.29 32.28
N ALA A 601 -41.69 3.03 32.75
CA ALA A 601 -40.57 2.34 33.39
C ALA A 601 -39.35 2.17 32.45
N LEU A 602 -39.57 2.15 31.15
CA LEU A 602 -38.53 2.05 30.13
C LEU A 602 -37.99 3.42 29.69
N ASN A 603 -38.62 4.52 30.11
CA ASN A 603 -38.09 5.87 29.85
C ASN A 603 -36.91 6.18 30.78
N ILE A 604 -35.85 5.41 30.67
CA ILE A 604 -34.63 5.51 31.49
C ILE A 604 -33.98 6.87 31.33
N MET A 605 -34.09 7.50 30.17
CA MET A 605 -33.52 8.83 29.88
C MET A 605 -34.32 9.96 30.53
N GLY A 606 -35.61 9.70 30.92
CA GLY A 606 -36.50 10.74 31.48
C GLY A 606 -36.69 11.90 30.52
N LEU A 607 -37.07 11.61 29.26
CA LEU A 607 -37.24 12.60 28.20
C LEU A 607 -38.54 13.38 28.41
N HIS A 608 -38.57 14.63 27.95
CA HIS A 608 -39.57 15.66 28.32
C HIS A 608 -40.92 15.39 27.70
N SER A 609 -41.00 15.15 26.40
CA SER A 609 -42.20 14.86 25.64
C SER A 609 -41.91 13.89 24.49
N PRO A 610 -42.93 13.25 23.87
CA PRO A 610 -42.75 12.46 22.66
C PRO A 610 -42.07 13.21 21.52
N GLU A 611 -42.46 14.44 21.27
CA GLU A 611 -41.94 15.31 20.23
C GLU A 611 -40.49 15.69 20.52
N SER A 612 -40.17 16.10 21.75
CA SER A 612 -38.83 16.43 22.21
C SER A 612 -37.89 15.20 22.11
N ALA A 613 -38.38 14.03 22.53
CA ALA A 613 -37.60 12.78 22.48
C ALA A 613 -37.21 12.37 21.06
N ILE A 614 -38.17 12.44 20.12
CA ILE A 614 -37.94 12.08 18.71
C ILE A 614 -37.00 13.11 18.08
N LEU A 615 -37.24 14.40 18.26
CA LEU A 615 -36.41 15.45 17.70
C LEU A 615 -34.99 15.39 18.23
N SER A 616 -34.82 15.16 19.53
CA SER A 616 -33.49 14.99 20.16
C SER A 616 -32.75 13.76 19.64
N ALA A 617 -33.43 12.66 19.37
CA ALA A 617 -32.82 11.47 18.77
C ALA A 617 -32.40 11.72 17.31
N VAL A 618 -33.17 12.44 16.52
CA VAL A 618 -32.82 12.80 15.12
C VAL A 618 -31.65 13.78 15.10
N ILE A 619 -31.63 14.79 15.98
CA ILE A 619 -30.50 15.71 16.14
C ILE A 619 -29.24 14.94 16.53
N PHE A 620 -29.32 14.06 17.52
CA PHE A 620 -28.18 13.24 17.93
C PHE A 620 -27.66 12.39 16.77
N ASN A 621 -28.56 11.80 15.96
CA ASN A 621 -28.20 11.02 14.79
C ASN A 621 -27.44 11.85 13.73
N ALA A 622 -27.84 13.11 13.54
CA ALA A 622 -27.13 14.04 12.66
C ALA A 622 -25.73 14.42 13.19
N VAL A 623 -25.63 14.68 14.50
CA VAL A 623 -24.38 15.17 15.14
C VAL A 623 -23.34 14.06 15.30
N ILE A 624 -23.74 12.81 15.53
CA ILE A 624 -22.78 11.71 15.74
C ILE A 624 -21.96 11.40 14.49
N ILE A 625 -22.51 11.62 13.28
CA ILE A 625 -21.80 11.38 12.02
C ILE A 625 -20.54 12.25 11.93
N PRO A 626 -20.60 13.60 12.00
CA PRO A 626 -19.39 14.43 11.94
C PRO A 626 -18.40 14.17 13.09
N ILE A 627 -18.88 13.78 14.26
CA ILE A 627 -18.00 13.41 15.39
C ILE A 627 -17.16 12.16 15.06
N LEU A 628 -17.72 11.23 14.32
CA LEU A 628 -17.03 9.99 13.93
C LEU A 628 -16.19 10.11 12.66
N ILE A 629 -16.33 11.17 11.84
CA ILE A 629 -15.52 11.40 10.64
C ILE A 629 -14.01 11.33 10.95
N PRO A 630 -13.47 12.04 11.96
CA PRO A 630 -12.05 11.97 12.27
C PRO A 630 -11.58 10.53 12.60
N LEU A 631 -12.41 9.74 13.28
CA LEU A 631 -12.12 8.35 13.58
C LEU A 631 -12.14 7.47 12.32
N ALA A 632 -13.10 7.68 11.43
CA ALA A 632 -13.18 6.99 10.14
C ALA A 632 -11.97 7.27 9.25
N LEU A 633 -11.54 8.54 9.17
CA LEU A 633 -10.42 8.97 8.33
C LEU A 633 -9.05 8.59 8.91
N LYS A 634 -8.85 8.77 10.22
CA LYS A 634 -7.59 8.44 10.90
C LYS A 634 -7.44 6.94 11.15
N GLY A 635 -8.55 6.26 11.33
CA GLY A 635 -8.61 4.85 11.72
C GLY A 635 -8.32 4.60 13.21
N VAL A 636 -8.79 3.47 13.69
CA VAL A 636 -8.51 2.96 15.04
C VAL A 636 -7.10 2.41 15.08
N GLN A 637 -6.31 2.79 16.06
CA GLN A 637 -4.92 2.34 16.18
C GLN A 637 -4.83 0.82 16.35
N TYR A 638 -4.17 0.15 15.44
CA TYR A 638 -3.88 -1.28 15.52
C TYR A 638 -2.87 -1.54 16.67
N LYS A 639 -3.17 -2.55 17.49
CA LYS A 639 -2.25 -3.09 18.50
C LYS A 639 -2.17 -4.60 18.31
N PRO A 640 -0.98 -5.19 18.19
CA PRO A 640 -0.80 -6.65 17.98
C PRO A 640 -0.96 -7.41 19.30
N ILE A 641 -2.18 -7.41 19.86
CA ILE A 641 -2.51 -8.07 21.14
C ILE A 641 -3.28 -9.41 20.99
N GLY A 642 -3.38 -9.91 19.76
CA GLY A 642 -4.16 -11.08 19.42
C GLY A 642 -5.65 -10.78 19.17
N ALA A 643 -6.28 -11.57 18.28
CA ALA A 643 -7.63 -11.30 17.77
C ALA A 643 -8.69 -11.28 18.88
N SER A 644 -8.65 -12.22 19.84
CA SER A 644 -9.63 -12.32 20.94
C SER A 644 -9.55 -11.13 21.90
N ALA A 645 -8.35 -10.70 22.28
CA ALA A 645 -8.15 -9.55 23.16
C ALA A 645 -8.58 -8.24 22.46
N LEU A 646 -8.32 -8.14 21.16
CA LEU A 646 -8.72 -7.01 20.34
C LEU A 646 -10.24 -6.91 20.21
N LEU A 647 -10.92 -8.04 19.92
CA LEU A 647 -12.37 -8.12 19.84
C LEU A 647 -13.00 -7.72 21.18
N ARG A 648 -12.53 -8.28 22.30
CA ARG A 648 -13.02 -7.94 23.64
C ARG A 648 -12.86 -6.45 23.95
N ARG A 649 -11.68 -5.87 23.63
CA ARG A 649 -11.43 -4.45 23.83
C ARG A 649 -12.37 -3.59 22.99
N ASN A 650 -12.55 -3.92 21.71
CA ASN A 650 -13.44 -3.18 20.83
C ASN A 650 -14.91 -3.26 21.29
N LEU A 651 -15.36 -4.45 21.70
CA LEU A 651 -16.70 -4.62 22.23
C LEU A 651 -16.93 -3.81 23.51
N LEU A 652 -15.95 -3.79 24.42
CA LEU A 652 -16.05 -3.02 25.66
C LEU A 652 -16.03 -1.49 25.39
N ILE A 653 -15.12 -0.99 24.56
CA ILE A 653 -15.00 0.45 24.36
C ILE A 653 -16.10 0.97 23.44
N TYR A 654 -16.32 0.34 22.28
CA TYR A 654 -17.22 0.85 21.25
C TYR A 654 -18.63 0.28 21.35
N GLY A 655 -18.78 -0.95 21.84
CA GLY A 655 -20.10 -1.51 22.13
C GLY A 655 -20.77 -0.81 23.31
N ILE A 656 -20.12 -0.77 24.47
CA ILE A 656 -20.64 -0.05 25.65
C ILE A 656 -20.69 1.45 25.38
N GLY A 657 -19.64 2.03 24.74
CA GLY A 657 -19.63 3.42 24.35
C GLY A 657 -20.77 3.76 23.38
N GLY A 658 -21.07 2.87 22.44
CA GLY A 658 -22.20 2.98 21.52
C GLY A 658 -23.56 2.98 22.22
N VAL A 659 -23.71 2.22 23.32
CA VAL A 659 -24.92 2.25 24.15
C VAL A 659 -24.99 3.53 24.98
N ILE A 660 -23.93 3.94 25.65
CA ILE A 660 -23.90 5.09 26.54
C ILE A 660 -24.05 6.41 25.78
N ALA A 661 -23.42 6.53 24.60
CA ALA A 661 -23.42 7.77 23.84
C ALA A 661 -24.83 8.32 23.53
N PRO A 662 -25.81 7.55 23.04
CA PRO A 662 -27.17 8.06 22.82
C PRO A 662 -27.89 8.36 24.13
N PHE A 663 -27.69 7.59 25.22
CA PHE A 663 -28.32 7.89 26.51
C PHE A 663 -27.90 9.28 27.02
N VAL A 664 -26.62 9.59 26.95
CA VAL A 664 -26.10 10.90 27.38
C VAL A 664 -26.42 11.99 26.35
N GLY A 665 -26.14 11.71 25.07
CA GLY A 665 -26.25 12.71 24.01
C GLY A 665 -27.70 13.13 23.75
N ILE A 666 -28.62 12.18 23.66
CA ILE A 666 -30.06 12.47 23.48
C ILE A 666 -30.58 13.25 24.67
N LYS A 667 -30.22 12.84 25.92
CA LYS A 667 -30.68 13.57 27.12
C LYS A 667 -30.16 15.01 27.16
N LEU A 668 -28.88 15.24 26.81
CA LEU A 668 -28.32 16.58 26.77
C LEU A 668 -29.04 17.47 25.72
N ILE A 669 -29.36 16.88 24.56
CA ILE A 669 -30.13 17.60 23.52
C ILE A 669 -31.56 17.85 23.97
N ASP A 670 -32.22 16.87 24.62
CA ASP A 670 -33.57 16.98 25.15
C ASP A 670 -33.72 18.09 26.17
N LEU A 671 -32.70 18.32 27.01
CA LEU A 671 -32.69 19.45 27.95
C LEU A 671 -32.78 20.81 27.25
N VAL A 672 -32.26 20.91 26.03
CA VAL A 672 -32.32 22.15 25.23
C VAL A 672 -33.61 22.20 24.42
N VAL A 673 -33.95 21.11 23.73
CA VAL A 673 -35.13 20.99 22.88
C VAL A 673 -36.42 21.11 23.70
N GLY A 674 -36.47 20.50 24.88
CA GLY A 674 -37.61 20.57 25.79
C GLY A 674 -37.94 21.97 26.35
N LEU A 675 -37.08 22.99 26.10
CA LEU A 675 -37.38 24.39 26.38
C LEU A 675 -38.29 25.01 25.30
N PHE A 676 -38.38 24.39 24.14
CA PHE A 676 -39.11 24.91 22.95
C PHE A 676 -40.30 24.00 22.59
N PHE A 677 -40.33 22.78 23.00
CA PHE A 677 -41.34 21.75 22.76
C PHE A 677 -41.71 21.08 24.08
#